data_9fd92242f6da558a9285139551ff4b8c
#
_entry.id   9fd92242f6da558a9285139551ff4b8c
#
_cell.length_a   1.000
_cell.length_b   1.000
_cell.length_c   1.000
_cell.angle_alpha   90.00
_cell.angle_beta   90.00
_cell.angle_gamma   90.00
#
_symmetry.space_group_name_H-M   'P 1'
#
loop_
_entity.id
_entity.type
_entity.pdbx_description
1 polymer ?
#
loop_
_entity_poly.entity_id
_entity_poly.type
_entity_poly.pdbx_seq_one_letter_code
_entity_poly.pdbx_strand_id
1 'polypeptide(L)'
;MPRRDDEEENETRAKRKVHPGLIEADNEEVAIVVHFETSEPPSKLRTPHVRRLRLKTLDERSDPEKIADDVMRKCKYIPSSKRRVVEMLVANLQDHLARNDDARQNAQDARERRRRKETNTSERASIDDVDDYVELLYEGDIDTKIKGTSLVLSLCGRVGDLEHLVQHQTLMGALARVLQEDGKKSTEVAYNVLRVFLSFSNFVEMHQLLAQHRVGSVCLEVVAFETDRITHHSKESEKRELERARHNEMKESSDKDERRARRARQRSDKALYVALHVLLNLGEDSGVEHKMVRRRLVHHLASILTHATSAPLLVLTAVFLTRLARYAENKDTMVKLDVSGRGARFLGCGHRDLVVSLLRLSANLSFDKDAREQMVSRSYVPTLVKLLKEHHRYRGPSLKVLYHLSADDRCRGMFAYAGAVPIILQLVLKFPPDRCVARELAALICNLTLHASCAEILCSQQRGLTALIDRISSTQDAPLAKTLRNLTQWSLIEQENNNLDVSQYKRRGLWARHVDNIVSLAKKADDRHDLLVEALGALGNLTQYDLPRATTWKDLVDDHDLCGFLARLLTPGFARHDVVLEVVNVVSAMAADEGAGSVVASSGLARALEEVWRDKADDAEVVLQLLVAYGKLFAFKSVHDELLYNSRVLLDVMDCLENENPVIAHRADACLDLVCEHDRQADGDFGDLGSQVRKRRFQSFNKAYLQKTELSTGVYGRRNYPSPSNSDGESESASPTPYKRGEAKYSDSDSQEEKYDDSGEGKGWD
;
A
#
# COMPACT_ATOMS: atom_id res chain seq x y z
N MET A 1 46.69 59.91 32.40
CA MET A 1 47.28 58.58 32.43
C MET A 1 46.16 57.58 32.78
N PRO A 2 45.72 56.81 31.88
CA PRO A 2 44.74 55.76 32.14
C PRO A 2 45.49 54.44 32.36
N ARG A 3 44.87 53.61 33.18
CA ARG A 3 45.31 52.38 33.78
C ARG A 3 45.63 51.28 32.74
N ARG A 4 46.79 50.67 32.88
CA ARG A 4 47.36 49.57 32.08
C ARG A 4 47.03 48.18 32.67
N ASP A 5 45.90 47.95 33.32
CA ASP A 5 45.61 46.68 34.00
C ASP A 5 44.49 45.84 33.37
N ASP A 6 43.85 46.30 32.24
CA ASP A 6 42.76 45.58 31.61
C ASP A 6 43.12 44.78 30.34
N GLU A 7 44.39 44.77 29.89
CA GLU A 7 44.82 44.05 28.66
C GLU A 7 45.46 42.68 28.91
N GLU A 8 45.91 42.36 30.14
CA GLU A 8 46.57 41.08 30.42
C GLU A 8 45.59 39.94 30.88
N GLU A 9 44.34 40.19 31.22
CA GLU A 9 43.37 39.15 31.56
C GLU A 9 42.66 38.50 30.37
N ASN A 10 42.91 38.93 29.12
CA ASN A 10 42.23 38.42 27.96
C ASN A 10 42.99 37.35 27.15
N GLU A 11 44.23 37.02 27.48
CA GLU A 11 45.04 36.09 26.68
C GLU A 11 45.08 34.63 27.20
N THR A 12 44.48 34.32 28.33
CA THR A 12 44.53 32.94 28.93
C THR A 12 43.18 32.23 29.07
N ARG A 13 42.13 32.70 28.40
CA ARG A 13 40.91 31.87 28.30
C ARG A 13 41.06 30.81 27.22
N ALA A 14 41.50 29.60 27.60
CA ALA A 14 41.45 28.40 26.78
C ALA A 14 40.08 28.32 26.06
N LYS A 15 40.07 28.28 24.73
CA LYS A 15 38.86 28.26 23.90
C LYS A 15 38.00 27.03 24.28
N ARG A 16 36.94 27.25 25.04
CA ARG A 16 35.94 26.21 25.36
C ARG A 16 35.33 25.65 24.07
N LYS A 17 35.42 24.34 23.92
CA LYS A 17 34.81 23.66 22.75
C LYS A 17 33.36 23.36 23.08
N VAL A 18 32.41 23.87 22.22
CA VAL A 18 30.99 23.70 22.42
C VAL A 18 30.48 22.57 21.50
N HIS A 19 29.76 21.62 22.09
CA HIS A 19 29.13 20.53 21.41
C HIS A 19 27.61 20.78 21.37
N PRO A 20 27.00 20.99 20.18
CA PRO A 20 25.56 21.25 20.07
C PRO A 20 24.74 20.01 20.42
N GLY A 21 23.72 20.17 21.24
CA GLY A 21 22.80 19.13 21.66
C GLY A 21 21.41 19.24 21.04
N LEU A 22 20.39 18.84 21.81
CA LEU A 22 18.99 18.86 21.43
C LEU A 22 18.44 20.30 21.46
N ILE A 23 17.48 20.62 20.57
CA ILE A 23 16.75 21.89 20.56
C ILE A 23 15.26 21.53 20.61
N GLU A 24 14.56 22.10 21.60
CA GLU A 24 13.14 21.81 21.88
C GLU A 24 12.34 23.10 21.98
N ALA A 25 11.02 22.99 21.81
CA ALA A 25 10.08 24.07 22.08
C ALA A 25 9.43 23.88 23.46
N ASP A 26 9.45 24.92 24.27
CA ASP A 26 8.72 24.99 25.52
C ASP A 26 7.39 25.73 25.28
N ASN A 27 6.31 24.97 25.27
CA ASN A 27 4.96 25.47 24.98
C ASN A 27 4.37 26.29 26.13
N GLU A 28 4.82 26.10 27.38
CA GLU A 28 4.32 26.83 28.54
C GLU A 28 4.92 28.25 28.63
N GLU A 29 6.22 28.36 28.42
CA GLU A 29 6.94 29.63 28.48
C GLU A 29 7.10 30.34 27.12
N VAL A 30 6.59 29.71 26.02
CA VAL A 30 6.78 30.20 24.64
C VAL A 30 8.26 30.48 24.35
N ALA A 31 9.07 29.43 24.53
CA ALA A 31 10.52 29.55 24.46
C ALA A 31 11.16 28.42 23.63
N ILE A 32 12.32 28.71 23.05
CA ILE A 32 13.21 27.70 22.49
C ILE A 32 14.24 27.30 23.54
N VAL A 33 14.30 26.01 23.86
CA VAL A 33 15.25 25.42 24.80
C VAL A 33 16.39 24.79 24.03
N VAL A 34 17.61 25.23 24.27
CA VAL A 34 18.83 24.75 23.61
C VAL A 34 19.70 24.03 24.61
N HIS A 35 19.91 22.74 24.41
CA HIS A 35 20.83 21.92 25.16
C HIS A 35 22.19 21.93 24.45
N PHE A 36 23.28 22.11 25.19
CA PHE A 36 24.63 22.04 24.64
C PHE A 36 25.61 21.59 25.73
N GLU A 37 26.72 21.03 25.31
CA GLU A 37 27.79 20.60 26.23
C GLU A 37 29.04 21.44 25.99
N THR A 38 29.76 21.77 27.04
CA THR A 38 31.07 22.44 26.94
C THR A 38 32.18 21.53 27.45
N SER A 39 33.32 21.51 26.76
CA SER A 39 34.53 20.81 27.20
C SER A 39 35.68 21.78 27.24
N GLU A 40 36.44 21.75 28.33
CA GLU A 40 37.68 22.54 28.54
C GLU A 40 38.92 21.67 28.31
N PRO A 41 39.85 22.08 27.44
CA PRO A 41 41.13 21.37 27.31
C PRO A 41 41.98 21.59 28.58
N PRO A 42 42.67 20.58 29.13
CA PRO A 42 42.91 19.25 28.59
C PRO A 42 41.92 18.16 29.02
N SER A 43 40.89 18.50 29.82
CA SER A 43 39.92 17.52 30.30
C SER A 43 38.90 17.15 29.22
N LYS A 44 38.65 15.84 29.03
CA LYS A 44 37.62 15.32 28.13
C LYS A 44 36.21 15.33 28.77
N LEU A 45 36.09 15.88 29.98
CA LEU A 45 34.83 15.93 30.70
C LEU A 45 33.88 16.94 30.04
N ARG A 46 32.67 16.49 29.69
CA ARG A 46 31.64 17.35 29.09
C ARG A 46 30.63 17.77 30.15
N THR A 47 30.44 19.07 30.29
CA THR A 47 29.44 19.63 31.22
C THR A 47 28.20 20.02 30.42
N PRO A 48 26.99 19.47 30.75
CA PRO A 48 25.76 19.84 30.08
C PRO A 48 25.24 21.20 30.50
N HIS A 49 24.74 21.99 29.54
CA HIS A 49 24.16 23.30 29.77
C HIS A 49 22.83 23.39 29.02
N VAL A 50 21.91 24.17 29.60
CA VAL A 50 20.58 24.43 28.99
C VAL A 50 20.40 25.95 28.92
N ARG A 51 20.05 26.46 27.71
CA ARG A 51 19.73 27.87 27.50
C ARG A 51 18.32 28.01 26.98
N ARG A 52 17.49 28.76 27.70
CA ARG A 52 16.11 29.08 27.31
C ARG A 52 16.04 30.46 26.67
N LEU A 53 15.41 30.54 25.50
CA LEU A 53 15.22 31.79 24.72
C LEU A 53 13.72 32.06 24.60
N ARG A 54 13.19 32.96 25.46
CA ARG A 54 11.79 33.32 25.43
C ARG A 54 11.50 34.20 24.22
N LEU A 55 10.45 33.87 23.49
CA LEU A 55 10.01 34.57 22.27
C LEU A 55 8.87 35.55 22.60
N LYS A 56 9.21 36.67 23.25
CA LYS A 56 8.22 37.67 23.72
C LYS A 56 7.44 38.37 22.60
N THR A 57 7.97 38.35 21.37
CA THR A 57 7.39 39.03 20.19
C THR A 57 6.74 38.05 19.21
N LEU A 58 6.55 36.80 19.62
CA LEU A 58 5.89 35.80 18.79
C LEU A 58 4.38 35.99 18.85
N ASP A 59 3.78 36.30 17.71
CA ASP A 59 2.33 36.38 17.49
C ASP A 59 1.94 35.57 16.25
N GLU A 60 0.64 35.42 16.00
CA GLU A 60 0.12 34.63 14.86
C GLU A 60 0.55 35.19 13.49
N ARG A 61 0.91 36.47 13.41
CA ARG A 61 1.28 37.16 12.16
C ARG A 61 2.79 37.28 11.97
N SER A 62 3.55 36.86 12.96
CA SER A 62 5.00 36.92 12.91
C SER A 62 5.55 35.95 11.86
N ASP A 63 6.55 36.35 11.11
CA ASP A 63 7.23 35.51 10.13
C ASP A 63 8.17 34.53 10.85
N PRO A 64 7.92 33.19 10.79
CA PRO A 64 8.74 32.20 11.48
C PRO A 64 10.20 32.23 11.08
N GLU A 65 10.52 32.55 9.81
CA GLU A 65 11.89 32.63 9.31
C GLU A 65 12.66 33.74 10.01
N LYS A 66 12.06 34.94 10.11
CA LYS A 66 12.70 36.09 10.76
C LYS A 66 12.94 35.88 12.25
N ILE A 67 12.01 35.21 12.91
CA ILE A 67 12.15 34.87 14.34
C ILE A 67 13.20 33.79 14.53
N ALA A 68 13.26 32.78 13.63
CA ALA A 68 14.32 31.78 13.66
C ALA A 68 15.71 32.42 13.48
N ASP A 69 15.86 33.38 12.56
CA ASP A 69 17.10 34.12 12.38
C ASP A 69 17.47 34.96 13.61
N ASP A 70 16.47 35.55 14.32
CA ASP A 70 16.67 36.23 15.58
C ASP A 70 17.13 35.30 16.70
N VAL A 71 16.55 34.10 16.80
CA VAL A 71 16.96 33.04 17.74
C VAL A 71 18.39 32.63 17.46
N MET A 72 18.72 32.39 16.20
CA MET A 72 20.08 32.02 15.77
C MET A 72 21.09 33.12 16.10
N ARG A 73 20.73 34.38 15.95
CA ARG A 73 21.56 35.53 16.26
C ARG A 73 21.79 35.67 17.78
N LYS A 74 20.75 35.44 18.59
CA LYS A 74 20.82 35.48 20.06
C LYS A 74 21.51 34.30 20.70
N CYS A 75 21.59 33.15 20.00
CA CYS A 75 22.21 31.93 20.51
C CYS A 75 23.24 31.34 19.54
N LYS A 76 24.49 31.76 19.69
CA LYS A 76 25.63 31.27 18.88
C LYS A 76 25.95 29.78 19.05
N TYR A 77 25.27 29.08 19.98
CA TYR A 77 25.43 27.65 20.23
C TYR A 77 24.59 26.78 19.30
N ILE A 78 23.71 27.36 18.52
CA ILE A 78 22.91 26.66 17.49
C ILE A 78 23.70 26.67 16.18
N PRO A 79 24.05 25.50 15.62
CA PRO A 79 24.70 25.41 14.31
C PRO A 79 23.78 25.95 13.18
N SER A 80 24.36 26.58 12.18
CA SER A 80 23.62 27.08 11.00
C SER A 80 22.82 25.98 10.28
N SER A 81 23.31 24.74 10.31
CA SER A 81 22.63 23.58 9.77
C SER A 81 21.29 23.25 10.45
N LYS A 82 21.06 23.74 11.67
CA LYS A 82 19.83 23.54 12.46
C LYS A 82 18.79 24.67 12.29
N ARG A 83 19.02 25.64 11.40
CA ARG A 83 18.10 26.77 11.13
C ARG A 83 16.67 26.30 10.85
N ARG A 84 16.50 25.30 9.96
CA ARG A 84 15.17 24.75 9.65
C ARG A 84 14.47 24.07 10.83
N VAL A 85 15.24 23.50 11.75
CA VAL A 85 14.67 22.90 12.97
C VAL A 85 14.14 24.01 13.89
N VAL A 86 14.87 25.10 14.05
CA VAL A 86 14.43 26.26 14.84
C VAL A 86 13.19 26.89 14.23
N GLU A 87 13.15 27.08 12.91
CA GLU A 87 12.00 27.60 12.17
C GLU A 87 10.75 26.72 12.38
N MET A 88 10.88 25.40 12.29
CA MET A 88 9.80 24.47 12.55
C MET A 88 9.30 24.51 14.01
N LEU A 89 10.21 24.69 14.98
CA LEU A 89 9.84 24.83 16.39
C LEU A 89 9.13 26.15 16.66
N VAL A 90 9.55 27.25 16.01
CA VAL A 90 8.85 28.55 16.08
C VAL A 90 7.45 28.45 15.48
N ALA A 91 7.29 27.81 14.32
CA ALA A 91 5.97 27.59 13.71
C ALA A 91 5.06 26.74 14.61
N ASN A 92 5.60 25.70 15.27
CA ASN A 92 4.85 24.90 16.25
C ASN A 92 4.39 25.73 17.47
N LEU A 93 5.22 26.64 17.93
CA LEU A 93 4.85 27.56 19.03
C LEU A 93 3.78 28.57 18.61
N GLN A 94 3.81 29.06 17.38
CA GLN A 94 2.75 29.91 16.81
C GLN A 94 1.42 29.16 16.73
N ASP A 95 1.43 27.92 16.19
CA ASP A 95 0.25 27.07 16.15
C ASP A 95 -0.34 26.79 17.54
N HIS A 96 0.53 26.68 18.55
CA HIS A 96 0.11 26.49 19.93
C HIS A 96 -0.52 27.77 20.52
N LEU A 97 0.04 28.92 20.22
CA LEU A 97 -0.51 30.25 20.64
C LEU A 97 -1.86 30.48 19.99
N ALA A 98 -1.99 30.30 18.68
CA ALA A 98 -3.25 30.43 17.94
C ALA A 98 -4.37 29.57 18.54
N ARG A 99 -4.05 28.31 18.90
CA ARG A 99 -5.03 27.42 19.57
C ARG A 99 -5.40 27.87 20.97
N ASN A 100 -4.47 28.45 21.73
CA ASN A 100 -4.71 28.96 23.06
C ASN A 100 -5.49 30.26 23.04
N ASP A 101 -5.27 31.12 22.05
CA ASP A 101 -6.02 32.37 21.89
C ASP A 101 -7.43 32.08 21.34
N ASP A 102 -7.62 31.15 20.41
CA ASP A 102 -8.94 30.67 20.03
C ASP A 102 -9.67 30.01 21.22
N ALA A 103 -8.97 29.23 22.04
CA ALA A 103 -9.53 28.67 23.26
C ALA A 103 -9.85 29.73 24.32
N ARG A 104 -9.03 30.81 24.45
CA ARG A 104 -9.28 31.94 25.34
C ARG A 104 -10.40 32.84 24.84
N GLN A 105 -10.47 33.12 23.53
CA GLN A 105 -11.58 33.86 22.93
C GLN A 105 -12.89 33.07 23.02
N ASN A 106 -12.87 31.78 22.73
CA ASN A 106 -14.01 30.90 22.90
C ASN A 106 -14.42 30.77 24.38
N ALA A 107 -13.47 30.78 25.31
CA ALA A 107 -13.74 30.78 26.75
C ALA A 107 -14.24 32.16 27.24
N GLN A 108 -13.76 33.28 26.69
CA GLN A 108 -14.28 34.62 26.94
C GLN A 108 -15.66 34.81 26.34
N ASP A 109 -15.87 34.41 25.08
CA ASP A 109 -17.20 34.41 24.45
C ASP A 109 -18.17 33.47 25.18
N ALA A 110 -17.70 32.33 25.67
CA ALA A 110 -18.50 31.45 26.50
C ALA A 110 -18.80 32.04 27.89
N ARG A 111 -17.84 32.78 28.50
CA ARG A 111 -18.03 33.52 29.74
C ARG A 111 -18.96 34.72 29.57
N GLU A 112 -18.86 35.49 28.47
CA GLU A 112 -19.79 36.56 28.16
C GLU A 112 -21.19 36.02 27.81
N ARG A 113 -21.29 34.90 27.08
CA ARG A 113 -22.57 34.23 26.84
C ARG A 113 -23.14 33.62 28.11
N ARG A 114 -22.33 33.10 29.02
CA ARG A 114 -22.75 32.72 30.37
C ARG A 114 -23.24 33.92 31.16
N ARG A 115 -22.49 35.03 31.20
CA ARG A 115 -22.90 36.25 31.88
C ARG A 115 -24.21 36.84 31.34
N ARG A 116 -24.41 36.86 30.00
CA ARG A 116 -25.67 37.26 29.37
C ARG A 116 -26.82 36.26 29.61
N LYS A 117 -26.52 34.98 29.79
CA LYS A 117 -27.50 33.96 30.18
C LYS A 117 -27.78 33.97 31.70
N GLU A 118 -26.78 34.28 32.52
CA GLU A 118 -26.93 34.38 33.98
C GLU A 118 -27.72 35.61 34.39
N THR A 119 -27.79 36.67 33.59
CA THR A 119 -28.66 37.82 33.79
C THR A 119 -30.11 37.60 33.34
N ASN A 120 -30.36 36.55 32.51
CA ASN A 120 -31.72 36.25 32.02
C ASN A 120 -32.32 34.97 32.61
N THR A 121 -31.61 34.19 33.45
CA THR A 121 -32.14 32.97 34.08
C THR A 121 -31.68 32.89 35.52
N SER A 122 -32.38 33.59 36.40
CA SER A 122 -32.17 33.48 37.86
C SER A 122 -32.82 32.24 38.51
N GLU A 123 -33.26 31.25 37.76
CA GLU A 123 -33.72 29.99 38.30
C GLU A 123 -32.60 28.94 38.11
N ARG A 124 -31.90 28.62 39.22
CA ARG A 124 -31.03 27.44 39.27
C ARG A 124 -31.95 26.21 39.21
N ALA A 125 -31.77 25.36 38.15
CA ALA A 125 -32.48 24.10 38.04
C ALA A 125 -32.18 23.25 39.27
N SER A 126 -33.24 22.81 40.00
CA SER A 126 -33.20 21.87 41.10
C SER A 126 -33.67 20.51 40.62
N ILE A 127 -33.12 19.47 41.19
CA ILE A 127 -33.55 18.08 40.92
C ILE A 127 -34.96 17.81 41.49
N ASP A 128 -35.34 18.53 42.53
CA ASP A 128 -36.63 18.37 43.18
C ASP A 128 -37.81 18.89 42.34
N ASP A 129 -37.53 19.80 41.39
CA ASP A 129 -38.52 20.39 40.50
C ASP A 129 -38.63 19.71 39.14
N VAL A 130 -38.12 18.48 38.99
CA VAL A 130 -38.11 17.74 37.70
C VAL A 130 -39.52 17.53 37.15
N ASP A 131 -40.51 17.29 38.03
CA ASP A 131 -41.92 17.12 37.65
C ASP A 131 -42.44 18.40 36.95
N ASP A 132 -42.16 19.58 37.51
CA ASP A 132 -42.54 20.84 36.91
C ASP A 132 -41.87 21.03 35.53
N TYR A 133 -40.61 20.63 35.41
CA TYR A 133 -39.90 20.71 34.11
C TYR A 133 -40.50 19.76 33.08
N VAL A 134 -40.97 18.58 33.51
CA VAL A 134 -41.65 17.65 32.62
C VAL A 134 -43.03 18.20 32.21
N GLU A 135 -43.76 18.90 33.10
CA GLU A 135 -45.01 19.57 32.73
C GLU A 135 -44.84 20.58 31.65
N LEU A 136 -43.76 21.41 31.69
CA LEU A 136 -43.42 22.36 30.62
C LEU A 136 -43.22 21.68 29.26
N LEU A 137 -42.86 20.38 29.21
CA LEU A 137 -42.71 19.64 27.96
C LEU A 137 -44.06 19.25 27.33
N TYR A 138 -45.17 19.30 28.09
CA TYR A 138 -46.51 19.03 27.59
C TYR A 138 -47.27 20.28 27.16
N GLU A 139 -46.76 21.47 27.49
CA GLU A 139 -47.35 22.72 27.05
C GLU A 139 -47.37 22.87 25.52
N GLY A 140 -48.33 23.67 24.99
CA GLY A 140 -48.47 23.88 23.55
C GLY A 140 -47.46 24.82 22.96
N ASP A 141 -46.89 25.69 23.79
CA ASP A 141 -45.95 26.72 23.34
C ASP A 141 -44.51 26.21 23.22
N ILE A 142 -43.85 26.65 22.15
CA ILE A 142 -42.46 26.23 21.83
C ILE A 142 -41.46 26.86 22.80
N ASP A 143 -41.70 28.12 23.24
CA ASP A 143 -40.76 28.82 24.12
C ASP A 143 -40.77 28.18 25.53
N THR A 144 -41.93 27.76 26.02
CA THR A 144 -42.05 26.98 27.25
C THR A 144 -41.32 25.64 27.15
N LYS A 145 -41.42 24.93 26.02
CA LYS A 145 -40.65 23.73 25.78
C LYS A 145 -39.16 23.95 25.72
N ILE A 146 -38.71 25.05 25.14
CA ILE A 146 -37.28 25.47 25.16
C ILE A 146 -36.84 25.65 26.60
N LYS A 147 -37.65 26.35 27.46
CA LYS A 147 -37.32 26.56 28.86
C LYS A 147 -37.22 25.19 29.60
N GLY A 148 -38.23 24.36 29.49
CA GLY A 148 -38.26 23.02 30.14
C GLY A 148 -37.07 22.14 29.70
N THR A 149 -36.80 22.02 28.39
CA THR A 149 -35.66 21.24 27.89
C THR A 149 -34.29 21.81 28.30
N SER A 150 -34.20 23.13 28.47
CA SER A 150 -32.98 23.81 28.93
C SER A 150 -32.70 23.57 30.40
N LEU A 151 -33.76 23.53 31.25
CA LEU A 151 -33.68 23.22 32.67
C LEU A 151 -33.24 21.75 32.88
N VAL A 152 -33.89 20.80 32.21
CA VAL A 152 -33.47 19.39 32.22
C VAL A 152 -32.03 19.22 31.76
N LEU A 153 -31.63 19.88 30.70
CA LEU A 153 -30.26 19.84 30.21
C LEU A 153 -29.25 20.37 31.23
N SER A 154 -29.62 21.38 32.02
CA SER A 154 -28.72 21.92 33.04
C SER A 154 -28.48 20.93 34.20
N LEU A 155 -29.43 20.07 34.51
CA LEU A 155 -29.29 18.97 35.48
C LEU A 155 -28.33 17.89 34.96
N CYS A 156 -28.38 17.57 33.67
CA CYS A 156 -27.49 16.56 33.06
C CYS A 156 -25.98 16.91 33.14
N GLY A 157 -25.64 18.11 33.58
CA GLY A 157 -24.24 18.51 33.81
C GLY A 157 -23.61 17.90 35.09
N ARG A 158 -24.39 17.24 35.94
CA ARG A 158 -23.95 16.64 37.19
C ARG A 158 -24.26 15.14 37.19
N VAL A 159 -23.27 14.31 37.47
CA VAL A 159 -23.43 12.84 37.40
C VAL A 159 -24.43 12.34 38.40
N GLY A 160 -24.46 12.89 39.62
CA GLY A 160 -25.46 12.50 40.66
C GLY A 160 -26.90 12.80 40.24
N ASP A 161 -27.14 13.90 39.55
CA ASP A 161 -28.49 14.25 39.09
C ASP A 161 -28.95 13.32 37.93
N LEU A 162 -28.01 12.77 37.13
CA LEU A 162 -28.32 11.82 36.06
C LEU A 162 -28.98 10.52 36.62
N GLU A 163 -28.49 10.01 37.74
CA GLU A 163 -29.07 8.80 38.38
C GLU A 163 -30.51 9.04 38.82
N HIS A 164 -30.80 10.22 39.37
CA HIS A 164 -32.17 10.61 39.76
C HIS A 164 -33.08 10.83 38.54
N LEU A 165 -32.55 11.46 37.46
CA LEU A 165 -33.28 11.65 36.19
C LEU A 165 -33.66 10.32 35.53
N VAL A 166 -32.82 9.28 35.65
CA VAL A 166 -33.11 7.94 35.12
C VAL A 166 -34.29 7.29 35.83
N GLN A 167 -34.43 7.53 37.15
CA GLN A 167 -35.52 6.95 37.95
C GLN A 167 -36.88 7.59 37.62
N HIS A 168 -36.89 8.76 36.96
CA HIS A 168 -38.11 9.44 36.58
C HIS A 168 -38.77 8.77 35.35
N GLN A 169 -39.85 8.04 35.58
CA GLN A 169 -40.47 7.14 34.59
C GLN A 169 -40.95 7.83 33.30
N THR A 170 -41.43 9.08 33.39
CA THR A 170 -42.06 9.78 32.27
C THR A 170 -41.09 10.66 31.47
N LEU A 171 -39.98 11.08 32.06
CA LEU A 171 -39.06 12.07 31.48
C LEU A 171 -38.52 11.65 30.10
N MET A 172 -38.00 10.42 30.00
CA MET A 172 -37.40 9.94 28.73
C MET A 172 -38.44 9.83 27.62
N GLY A 173 -39.65 9.39 27.95
CA GLY A 173 -40.78 9.33 27.02
C GLY A 173 -41.24 10.69 26.57
N ALA A 174 -41.36 11.67 27.51
CA ALA A 174 -41.71 13.06 27.19
C ALA A 174 -40.68 13.72 26.27
N LEU A 175 -39.37 13.57 26.57
CA LEU A 175 -38.31 14.10 25.73
C LEU A 175 -38.30 13.48 24.32
N ALA A 176 -38.50 12.15 24.23
CA ALA A 176 -38.56 11.47 22.93
C ALA A 176 -39.75 11.96 22.08
N ARG A 177 -40.90 12.14 22.71
CA ARG A 177 -42.10 12.70 22.07
C ARG A 177 -41.86 14.14 21.59
N VAL A 178 -41.35 15.02 22.46
CA VAL A 178 -41.03 16.42 22.10
C VAL A 178 -40.06 16.50 20.95
N LEU A 179 -39.04 15.64 20.92
CA LEU A 179 -38.10 15.60 19.82
C LEU A 179 -38.77 15.17 18.48
N GLN A 180 -39.71 14.23 18.55
CA GLN A 180 -40.41 13.74 17.38
C GLN A 180 -41.42 14.75 16.84
N GLU A 181 -42.22 15.40 17.73
CA GLU A 181 -43.30 16.32 17.35
C GLU A 181 -42.81 17.73 17.02
N ASP A 182 -41.91 18.26 17.84
CA ASP A 182 -41.52 19.66 17.84
C ASP A 182 -40.04 19.89 17.42
N GLY A 183 -39.23 18.84 17.34
CA GLY A 183 -37.84 18.94 16.92
C GLY A 183 -37.65 19.51 15.51
N LYS A 184 -38.62 19.28 14.61
CA LYS A 184 -38.61 19.85 13.26
C LYS A 184 -39.02 21.33 13.23
N LYS A 185 -39.81 21.77 14.19
CA LYS A 185 -40.30 23.16 14.31
C LYS A 185 -39.26 24.07 14.96
N SER A 186 -38.54 23.56 15.97
CA SER A 186 -37.51 24.31 16.69
C SER A 186 -36.20 23.55 16.79
N THR A 187 -35.16 24.10 16.13
CA THR A 187 -33.78 23.57 16.20
C THR A 187 -33.21 23.65 17.62
N GLU A 188 -33.69 24.59 18.44
CA GLU A 188 -33.23 24.77 19.82
C GLU A 188 -33.78 23.68 20.74
N VAL A 189 -35.07 23.37 20.62
CA VAL A 189 -35.70 22.22 21.31
C VAL A 189 -34.96 20.93 20.91
N ALA A 190 -34.81 20.69 19.62
CA ALA A 190 -34.10 19.50 19.12
C ALA A 190 -32.68 19.40 19.70
N TYR A 191 -31.94 20.50 19.69
CA TYR A 191 -30.58 20.56 20.19
C TYR A 191 -30.48 20.29 21.69
N ASN A 192 -31.38 20.85 22.50
CA ASN A 192 -31.39 20.64 23.92
C ASN A 192 -31.69 19.17 24.24
N VAL A 193 -32.79 18.60 23.68
CA VAL A 193 -33.17 17.21 23.88
C VAL A 193 -32.07 16.25 23.41
N LEU A 194 -31.48 16.47 22.24
CA LEU A 194 -30.38 15.64 21.76
C LEU A 194 -29.18 15.67 22.70
N ARG A 195 -28.87 16.82 23.31
CA ARG A 195 -27.79 16.93 24.31
C ARG A 195 -28.12 16.14 25.60
N VAL A 196 -29.37 16.15 26.02
CA VAL A 196 -29.83 15.32 27.15
C VAL A 196 -29.56 13.86 26.78
N PHE A 197 -30.04 13.38 25.64
CA PHE A 197 -29.80 12.01 25.19
C PHE A 197 -28.29 11.67 25.01
N LEU A 198 -27.50 12.63 24.61
CA LEU A 198 -26.04 12.42 24.54
C LEU A 198 -25.44 12.18 25.93
N SER A 199 -25.90 12.95 26.97
CA SER A 199 -25.42 12.74 28.33
C SER A 199 -25.70 11.32 28.83
N PHE A 200 -26.88 10.77 28.54
CA PHE A 200 -27.25 9.40 28.91
C PHE A 200 -26.53 8.35 28.02
N SER A 201 -26.41 8.60 26.73
CA SER A 201 -25.79 7.63 25.79
C SER A 201 -24.29 7.37 26.03
N ASN A 202 -23.62 8.21 26.81
CA ASN A 202 -22.24 7.99 27.23
C ASN A 202 -22.07 6.82 28.22
N PHE A 203 -23.17 6.33 28.80
CA PHE A 203 -23.20 5.23 29.78
C PHE A 203 -23.87 4.03 29.13
N VAL A 204 -23.16 2.90 29.05
CA VAL A 204 -23.64 1.67 28.41
C VAL A 204 -24.87 1.13 29.11
N GLU A 205 -24.95 1.27 30.45
CA GLU A 205 -26.06 0.84 31.26
C GLU A 205 -27.38 1.54 30.88
N MET A 206 -27.29 2.73 30.33
CA MET A 206 -28.45 3.53 29.88
C MET A 206 -28.91 3.19 28.46
N HIS A 207 -28.13 2.43 27.68
CA HIS A 207 -28.49 2.11 26.30
C HIS A 207 -29.82 1.35 26.20
N GLN A 208 -30.11 0.44 27.14
CA GLN A 208 -31.38 -0.28 27.18
C GLN A 208 -32.60 0.65 27.41
N LEU A 209 -32.47 1.60 28.32
CA LEU A 209 -33.50 2.62 28.59
C LEU A 209 -33.74 3.48 27.33
N LEU A 210 -32.67 3.97 26.68
CA LEU A 210 -32.78 4.75 25.45
C LEU A 210 -33.42 3.93 24.32
N ALA A 211 -33.15 2.62 24.25
CA ALA A 211 -33.76 1.72 23.28
C ALA A 211 -35.26 1.49 23.53
N GLN A 212 -35.70 1.36 24.80
CA GLN A 212 -37.12 1.25 25.18
C GLN A 212 -37.94 2.45 24.71
N HIS A 213 -37.36 3.66 24.82
CA HIS A 213 -38.01 4.91 24.37
C HIS A 213 -37.74 5.24 22.90
N ARG A 214 -37.15 4.30 22.10
CA ARG A 214 -36.89 4.43 20.67
C ARG A 214 -36.03 5.65 20.30
N VAL A 215 -35.18 6.13 21.23
CA VAL A 215 -34.35 7.32 21.05
C VAL A 215 -33.50 7.24 19.78
N GLY A 216 -32.90 6.09 19.46
CA GLY A 216 -32.15 5.89 18.25
C GLY A 216 -32.96 6.12 16.96
N SER A 217 -34.27 5.71 16.97
CA SER A 217 -35.17 5.97 15.83
C SER A 217 -35.44 7.45 15.62
N VAL A 218 -35.75 8.15 16.73
CA VAL A 218 -36.08 9.59 16.67
C VAL A 218 -34.84 10.40 16.32
N CYS A 219 -33.68 10.06 16.87
CA CYS A 219 -32.41 10.68 16.45
C CYS A 219 -32.12 10.51 14.94
N LEU A 220 -32.42 9.33 14.38
CA LEU A 220 -32.24 9.07 12.97
C LEU A 220 -33.20 9.87 12.09
N GLU A 221 -34.43 10.11 12.55
CA GLU A 221 -35.41 11.00 11.88
C GLU A 221 -34.91 12.45 11.87
N VAL A 222 -34.31 12.91 12.97
CA VAL A 222 -33.67 14.22 13.04
C VAL A 222 -32.48 14.31 12.08
N VAL A 223 -31.64 13.25 12.03
CA VAL A 223 -30.52 13.19 11.07
C VAL A 223 -31.02 13.27 9.64
N ALA A 224 -32.08 12.53 9.29
CA ALA A 224 -32.66 12.58 7.95
C ALA A 224 -33.16 14.01 7.61
N PHE A 225 -33.98 14.59 8.50
CA PHE A 225 -34.54 15.94 8.30
C PHE A 225 -33.46 17.04 8.17
N GLU A 226 -32.48 17.06 9.06
CA GLU A 226 -31.43 18.07 9.04
C GLU A 226 -30.46 17.85 7.86
N THR A 227 -30.23 16.59 7.42
CA THR A 227 -29.46 16.28 6.24
C THR A 227 -30.13 16.81 4.97
N ASP A 228 -31.45 16.61 4.83
CA ASP A 228 -32.20 17.16 3.71
C ASP A 228 -32.17 18.68 3.70
N ARG A 229 -32.23 19.29 4.88
CA ARG A 229 -32.19 20.75 5.05
C ARG A 229 -30.83 21.33 4.67
N ILE A 230 -29.70 20.75 5.09
CA ILE A 230 -28.38 21.24 4.67
C ILE A 230 -28.16 21.02 3.18
N THR A 231 -28.66 19.91 2.63
CA THR A 231 -28.59 19.61 1.19
C THR A 231 -29.36 20.64 0.37
N HIS A 232 -30.57 21.00 0.80
CA HIS A 232 -31.39 22.03 0.15
C HIS A 232 -30.69 23.40 0.19
N HIS A 233 -30.20 23.80 1.36
CA HIS A 233 -29.47 25.06 1.51
C HIS A 233 -28.19 25.12 0.66
N SER A 234 -27.48 24.01 0.51
CA SER A 234 -26.29 23.96 -0.35
C SER A 234 -26.65 24.18 -1.82
N LYS A 235 -27.64 23.46 -2.31
CA LYS A 235 -28.12 23.60 -3.70
C LYS A 235 -28.64 25.02 -4.00
N GLU A 236 -29.34 25.60 -3.05
CA GLU A 236 -29.85 26.98 -3.18
C GLU A 236 -28.71 28.01 -3.19
N SER A 237 -27.66 27.79 -2.37
CA SER A 237 -26.46 28.63 -2.39
C SER A 237 -25.73 28.55 -3.72
N GLU A 238 -25.50 27.32 -4.22
CA GLU A 238 -24.86 27.08 -5.51
C GLU A 238 -25.65 27.75 -6.67
N LYS A 239 -26.99 27.65 -6.64
CA LYS A 239 -27.84 28.29 -7.63
C LYS A 239 -27.71 29.82 -7.61
N ARG A 240 -27.71 30.40 -6.41
CA ARG A 240 -27.52 31.87 -6.24
C ARG A 240 -26.13 32.32 -6.70
N GLU A 241 -25.08 31.55 -6.44
CA GLU A 241 -23.72 31.83 -6.92
C GLU A 241 -23.65 31.79 -8.45
N LEU A 242 -24.29 30.80 -9.07
CA LEU A 242 -24.36 30.69 -10.54
C LEU A 242 -25.14 31.84 -11.18
N GLU A 243 -26.25 32.26 -10.56
CA GLU A 243 -27.05 33.40 -11.01
C GLU A 243 -26.27 34.75 -10.87
N ARG A 244 -25.50 34.92 -9.78
CA ARG A 244 -24.60 36.08 -9.59
C ARG A 244 -23.49 36.08 -10.64
N ALA A 245 -22.88 34.96 -10.93
CA ALA A 245 -21.85 34.85 -11.96
C ALA A 245 -22.35 35.20 -13.35
N ARG A 246 -23.64 34.96 -13.63
CA ARG A 246 -24.29 35.30 -14.92
C ARG A 246 -24.64 36.78 -15.06
N HIS A 247 -24.99 37.48 -13.96
CA HIS A 247 -25.56 38.81 -14.01
C HIS A 247 -24.58 39.94 -13.65
N ASN A 248 -23.32 39.60 -13.27
CA ASN A 248 -22.26 40.58 -12.92
C ASN A 248 -22.70 41.72 -11.95
N GLU A 249 -23.80 41.54 -11.20
CA GLU A 249 -24.36 42.50 -10.30
C GLU A 249 -23.94 42.26 -8.85
N MET A 250 -23.07 43.14 -8.33
CA MET A 250 -22.82 43.27 -6.88
C MET A 250 -24.00 44.00 -6.23
N LYS A 251 -24.85 43.30 -5.49
CA LYS A 251 -25.89 43.91 -4.65
C LYS A 251 -25.59 43.73 -3.17
N GLU A 252 -25.50 44.83 -2.45
CA GLU A 252 -25.27 44.92 -0.98
C GLU A 252 -26.35 44.23 -0.13
N SER A 253 -27.54 43.92 -0.67
CA SER A 253 -28.62 43.23 0.05
C SER A 253 -28.32 41.76 0.39
N SER A 254 -27.26 41.21 -0.19
CA SER A 254 -26.82 39.82 -0.09
C SER A 254 -26.18 39.45 1.27
N ASP A 255 -25.54 40.39 1.97
CA ASP A 255 -24.72 40.07 3.16
C ASP A 255 -25.57 39.64 4.37
N LYS A 256 -26.76 40.23 4.58
CA LYS A 256 -27.66 39.85 5.67
C LYS A 256 -28.28 38.47 5.48
N ASP A 257 -28.71 38.17 4.25
CA ASP A 257 -29.30 36.84 3.93
C ASP A 257 -28.24 35.76 3.98
N GLU A 258 -27.04 36.04 3.54
CA GLU A 258 -25.91 35.09 3.61
C GLU A 258 -25.53 34.80 5.07
N ARG A 259 -25.47 35.83 5.93
CA ARG A 259 -25.24 35.66 7.38
C ARG A 259 -26.36 34.87 8.05
N ARG A 260 -27.64 35.09 7.62
CA ARG A 260 -28.79 34.31 8.11
C ARG A 260 -28.70 32.84 7.68
N ALA A 261 -28.40 32.58 6.43
CA ALA A 261 -28.22 31.24 5.88
C ALA A 261 -27.05 30.50 6.55
N ARG A 262 -25.91 31.20 6.77
CA ARG A 262 -24.77 30.67 7.49
C ARG A 262 -25.10 30.27 8.93
N ARG A 263 -25.85 31.13 9.66
CA ARG A 263 -26.29 30.84 11.04
C ARG A 263 -27.26 29.61 11.05
N ALA A 264 -28.17 29.53 10.08
CA ALA A 264 -29.08 28.38 9.96
C ALA A 264 -28.32 27.09 9.72
N ARG A 265 -27.34 27.10 8.81
CA ARG A 265 -26.48 25.94 8.54
C ARG A 265 -25.67 25.53 9.77
N GLN A 266 -25.09 26.48 10.50
CA GLN A 266 -24.36 26.19 11.74
C GLN A 266 -25.24 25.57 12.83
N ARG A 267 -26.53 25.92 12.90
CA ARG A 267 -27.48 25.29 13.84
C ARG A 267 -27.76 23.83 13.44
N SER A 268 -27.98 23.59 12.15
CA SER A 268 -28.16 22.23 11.60
C SER A 268 -26.93 21.36 11.83
N ASP A 269 -25.72 21.89 11.55
CA ASP A 269 -24.46 21.17 11.78
C ASP A 269 -24.28 20.77 13.25
N LYS A 270 -24.70 21.64 14.20
CA LYS A 270 -24.65 21.34 15.65
C LYS A 270 -25.66 20.24 16.05
N ALA A 271 -26.88 20.31 15.53
CA ALA A 271 -27.89 19.29 15.80
C ALA A 271 -27.48 17.92 15.24
N LEU A 272 -26.97 17.91 13.99
CA LEU A 272 -26.44 16.70 13.36
C LEU A 272 -25.27 16.12 14.15
N TYR A 273 -24.33 16.95 14.61
CA TYR A 273 -23.19 16.50 15.40
C TYR A 273 -23.64 15.76 16.67
N VAL A 274 -24.58 16.31 17.42
CA VAL A 274 -25.07 15.70 18.64
C VAL A 274 -25.87 14.43 18.34
N ALA A 275 -26.76 14.48 17.35
CA ALA A 275 -27.58 13.33 16.96
C ALA A 275 -26.71 12.14 16.48
N LEU A 276 -25.71 12.41 15.64
CA LEU A 276 -24.77 11.37 15.17
C LEU A 276 -23.92 10.82 16.32
N HIS A 277 -23.58 11.64 17.32
CA HIS A 277 -22.81 11.16 18.46
C HIS A 277 -23.66 10.20 19.33
N VAL A 278 -24.93 10.54 19.58
CA VAL A 278 -25.88 9.62 20.23
C VAL A 278 -25.99 8.30 19.46
N LEU A 279 -26.17 8.38 18.12
CA LEU A 279 -26.28 7.19 17.28
C LEU A 279 -24.98 6.36 17.27
N LEU A 280 -23.82 7.00 17.31
CA LEU A 280 -22.53 6.31 17.36
C LEU A 280 -22.37 5.55 18.69
N ASN A 281 -22.76 6.15 19.80
CA ASN A 281 -22.76 5.49 21.12
C ASN A 281 -23.72 4.30 21.14
N LEU A 282 -24.99 4.49 20.73
CA LEU A 282 -25.99 3.42 20.67
C LEU A 282 -25.63 2.30 19.68
N GLY A 283 -24.86 2.63 18.64
CA GLY A 283 -24.37 1.69 17.64
C GLY A 283 -23.28 0.74 18.16
N GLU A 284 -22.88 0.81 19.44
CA GLU A 284 -22.00 -0.20 20.04
C GLU A 284 -22.63 -1.59 20.01
N ASP A 285 -23.95 -1.66 20.09
CA ASP A 285 -24.72 -2.86 19.79
C ASP A 285 -24.83 -3.06 18.26
N SER A 286 -24.31 -4.19 17.78
CA SER A 286 -24.31 -4.54 16.35
C SER A 286 -25.74 -4.67 15.78
N GLY A 287 -26.69 -5.15 16.56
CA GLY A 287 -28.09 -5.25 16.14
C GLY A 287 -28.74 -3.88 15.95
N VAL A 288 -28.39 -2.91 16.79
CA VAL A 288 -28.82 -1.50 16.65
C VAL A 288 -28.16 -0.88 15.43
N GLU A 289 -26.85 -1.12 15.22
CA GLU A 289 -26.11 -0.63 14.06
C GLU A 289 -26.75 -1.09 12.74
N HIS A 290 -27.08 -2.39 12.60
CA HIS A 290 -27.75 -2.93 11.41
C HIS A 290 -29.13 -2.30 11.17
N LYS A 291 -29.91 -2.03 12.22
CA LYS A 291 -31.21 -1.33 12.09
C LYS A 291 -31.02 0.10 11.56
N MET A 292 -29.98 0.81 11.99
CA MET A 292 -29.66 2.15 11.51
C MET A 292 -29.25 2.13 10.02
N VAL A 293 -28.44 1.16 9.60
CA VAL A 293 -28.03 0.99 8.20
C VAL A 293 -29.24 0.73 7.29
N ARG A 294 -30.15 -0.15 7.68
CA ARG A 294 -31.41 -0.40 6.96
C ARG A 294 -32.26 0.86 6.77
N ARG A 295 -32.14 1.83 7.68
CA ARG A 295 -32.78 3.15 7.58
C ARG A 295 -31.93 4.19 6.84
N ARG A 296 -31.04 3.76 5.93
CA ARG A 296 -30.25 4.62 5.03
C ARG A 296 -29.22 5.52 5.71
N LEU A 297 -28.72 5.14 6.91
CA LEU A 297 -27.71 5.93 7.64
C LEU A 297 -26.50 6.24 6.77
N VAL A 298 -25.99 5.27 6.00
CA VAL A 298 -24.82 5.46 5.10
C VAL A 298 -25.09 6.58 4.09
N HIS A 299 -26.32 6.68 3.55
CA HIS A 299 -26.69 7.74 2.60
C HIS A 299 -26.69 9.12 3.26
N HIS A 300 -27.21 9.22 4.48
CA HIS A 300 -27.19 10.47 5.25
C HIS A 300 -25.76 10.90 5.56
N LEU A 301 -24.89 9.98 6.00
CA LEU A 301 -23.48 10.24 6.29
C LEU A 301 -22.73 10.72 5.01
N ALA A 302 -22.98 10.08 3.87
CA ALA A 302 -22.41 10.47 2.59
C ALA A 302 -22.88 11.88 2.16
N SER A 303 -24.15 12.21 2.41
CA SER A 303 -24.69 13.55 2.13
C SER A 303 -24.08 14.60 3.05
N ILE A 304 -23.95 14.32 4.34
CA ILE A 304 -23.29 15.19 5.32
C ILE A 304 -21.83 15.44 4.90
N LEU A 305 -21.10 14.41 4.50
CA LEU A 305 -19.73 14.55 4.00
C LEU A 305 -19.64 15.48 2.77
N THR A 306 -20.72 15.59 1.99
CA THR A 306 -20.80 16.50 0.83
C THR A 306 -21.14 17.92 1.21
N HIS A 307 -22.10 18.12 2.10
CA HIS A 307 -22.76 19.43 2.27
C HIS A 307 -22.45 20.13 3.61
N ALA A 308 -21.95 19.41 4.63
CA ALA A 308 -21.59 20.03 5.90
C ALA A 308 -20.35 20.91 5.80
N THR A 309 -20.29 21.92 6.66
CA THR A 309 -19.18 22.89 6.74
C THR A 309 -18.40 22.80 8.04
N SER A 310 -18.97 22.15 9.06
CA SER A 310 -18.37 22.03 10.38
C SER A 310 -17.33 20.91 10.41
N ALA A 311 -16.07 21.25 10.70
CA ALA A 311 -14.99 20.26 10.79
C ALA A 311 -15.24 19.18 11.85
N PRO A 312 -15.73 19.48 13.08
CA PRO A 312 -16.08 18.44 14.05
C PRO A 312 -17.15 17.47 13.54
N LEU A 313 -18.18 17.96 12.83
CA LEU A 313 -19.20 17.12 12.23
C LEU A 313 -18.63 16.20 11.14
N LEU A 314 -17.76 16.73 10.28
CA LEU A 314 -17.08 15.95 9.23
C LEU A 314 -16.16 14.88 9.83
N VAL A 315 -15.44 15.19 10.91
CA VAL A 315 -14.60 14.21 11.64
C VAL A 315 -15.48 13.08 12.18
N LEU A 316 -16.57 13.41 12.88
CA LEU A 316 -17.49 12.42 13.43
C LEU A 316 -18.12 11.55 12.34
N THR A 317 -18.52 12.16 11.22
CA THR A 317 -19.04 11.47 10.03
C THR A 317 -18.02 10.49 9.46
N ALA A 318 -16.75 10.91 9.30
CA ALA A 318 -15.68 10.05 8.81
C ALA A 318 -15.38 8.89 9.78
N VAL A 319 -15.42 9.14 11.10
CA VAL A 319 -15.27 8.09 12.12
C VAL A 319 -16.42 7.09 12.05
N PHE A 320 -17.65 7.57 11.93
CA PHE A 320 -18.82 6.68 11.83
C PHE A 320 -18.77 5.84 10.54
N LEU A 321 -18.48 6.44 9.39
CA LEU A 321 -18.29 5.70 8.14
C LEU A 321 -17.16 4.67 8.25
N THR A 322 -16.06 5.02 8.92
CA THR A 322 -14.94 4.08 9.15
C THR A 322 -15.38 2.87 9.96
N ARG A 323 -16.25 3.06 10.95
CA ARG A 323 -16.83 1.97 11.74
C ARG A 323 -17.72 1.09 10.88
N LEU A 324 -18.66 1.68 10.14
CA LEU A 324 -19.59 0.98 9.25
C LEU A 324 -18.88 0.23 8.13
N ALA A 325 -17.73 0.71 7.68
CA ALA A 325 -16.90 0.08 6.63
C ALA A 325 -16.25 -1.26 7.05
N ARG A 326 -16.54 -1.79 8.24
CA ARG A 326 -16.15 -3.15 8.64
C ARG A 326 -16.96 -4.22 7.90
N TYR A 327 -18.17 -3.91 7.49
CA TYR A 327 -19.09 -4.81 6.79
C TYR A 327 -19.03 -4.58 5.28
N ALA A 328 -18.93 -5.66 4.50
CA ALA A 328 -18.82 -5.62 3.05
C ALA A 328 -20.00 -4.87 2.40
N GLU A 329 -21.24 -5.21 2.78
CA GLU A 329 -22.46 -4.58 2.26
C GLU A 329 -22.48 -3.04 2.41
N ASN A 330 -21.92 -2.55 3.52
CA ASN A 330 -21.80 -1.12 3.76
C ASN A 330 -20.71 -0.50 2.85
N LYS A 331 -19.61 -1.23 2.60
CA LYS A 331 -18.57 -0.77 1.66
C LYS A 331 -19.12 -0.62 0.25
N ASP A 332 -19.86 -1.61 -0.24
CA ASP A 332 -20.50 -1.56 -1.56
C ASP A 332 -21.41 -0.32 -1.69
N THR A 333 -22.18 -0.03 -0.63
CA THR A 333 -23.01 1.17 -0.58
C THR A 333 -22.16 2.45 -0.57
N MET A 334 -21.06 2.48 0.16
CA MET A 334 -20.15 3.63 0.22
C MET A 334 -19.46 3.87 -1.14
N VAL A 335 -19.09 2.81 -1.84
CA VAL A 335 -18.50 2.85 -3.19
C VAL A 335 -19.53 3.41 -4.18
N LYS A 336 -20.75 2.89 -4.18
CA LYS A 336 -21.86 3.41 -5.03
C LYS A 336 -22.16 4.90 -4.78
N LEU A 337 -21.97 5.37 -3.56
CA LEU A 337 -22.16 6.78 -3.18
C LEU A 337 -20.92 7.65 -3.39
N ASP A 338 -19.83 7.11 -3.94
CA ASP A 338 -18.55 7.82 -4.13
C ASP A 338 -18.06 8.53 -2.84
N VAL A 339 -18.10 7.82 -1.72
CA VAL A 339 -17.67 8.37 -0.42
C VAL A 339 -16.21 8.79 -0.47
N SER A 340 -15.35 8.04 -1.17
CA SER A 340 -13.95 8.37 -1.38
C SER A 340 -13.79 9.71 -2.09
N GLY A 341 -14.51 9.94 -3.21
CA GLY A 341 -14.46 11.18 -3.95
C GLY A 341 -14.98 12.38 -3.16
N ARG A 342 -16.04 12.18 -2.36
CA ARG A 342 -16.58 13.23 -1.46
C ARG A 342 -15.57 13.63 -0.37
N GLY A 343 -14.79 12.68 0.15
CA GLY A 343 -13.75 12.91 1.13
C GLY A 343 -12.47 13.54 0.55
N ALA A 344 -12.16 13.28 -0.71
CA ALA A 344 -10.93 13.72 -1.38
C ALA A 344 -10.64 15.22 -1.24
N ARG A 345 -11.69 16.06 -1.37
CA ARG A 345 -11.60 17.51 -1.28
C ARG A 345 -11.05 18.04 0.05
N PHE A 346 -11.14 17.23 1.10
CA PHE A 346 -10.66 17.61 2.42
C PHE A 346 -9.26 17.09 2.76
N LEU A 347 -8.65 16.24 1.93
CA LEU A 347 -7.31 15.73 2.17
C LEU A 347 -6.24 16.82 2.16
N GLY A 348 -6.49 17.91 1.43
CA GLY A 348 -5.63 19.10 1.40
C GLY A 348 -5.99 20.18 2.43
N CYS A 349 -7.04 19.98 3.27
CA CYS A 349 -7.42 20.97 4.27
C CYS A 349 -6.46 20.95 5.47
N GLY A 350 -6.24 22.09 6.11
CA GLY A 350 -5.36 22.22 7.26
C GLY A 350 -5.86 21.53 8.55
N HIS A 351 -7.07 20.96 8.54
CA HIS A 351 -7.66 20.34 9.73
C HIS A 351 -7.16 18.91 9.94
N ARG A 352 -6.23 18.75 10.89
CA ARG A 352 -5.52 17.51 11.15
C ARG A 352 -6.42 16.30 11.37
N ASP A 353 -7.37 16.42 12.29
CA ASP A 353 -8.18 15.25 12.71
C ASP A 353 -9.12 14.80 11.60
N LEU A 354 -9.57 15.72 10.75
CA LEU A 354 -10.36 15.40 9.57
C LEU A 354 -9.53 14.62 8.54
N VAL A 355 -8.32 15.10 8.22
CA VAL A 355 -7.43 14.41 7.28
C VAL A 355 -7.11 13.00 7.77
N VAL A 356 -6.76 12.84 9.06
CA VAL A 356 -6.45 11.52 9.64
C VAL A 356 -7.65 10.58 9.59
N SER A 357 -8.86 11.08 9.94
CA SER A 357 -10.08 10.28 9.91
C SER A 357 -10.46 9.85 8.49
N LEU A 358 -10.31 10.73 7.52
CA LEU A 358 -10.54 10.43 6.10
C LEU A 358 -9.50 9.45 5.55
N LEU A 359 -8.24 9.56 5.93
CA LEU A 359 -7.21 8.59 5.53
C LEU A 359 -7.48 7.19 6.10
N ARG A 360 -7.99 7.10 7.35
CA ARG A 360 -8.41 5.82 7.94
C ARG A 360 -9.60 5.22 7.19
N LEU A 361 -10.60 6.05 6.87
CA LEU A 361 -11.73 5.63 6.05
C LEU A 361 -11.27 5.14 4.67
N SER A 362 -10.41 5.92 4.00
CA SER A 362 -9.85 5.56 2.71
C SER A 362 -9.05 4.26 2.77
N ALA A 363 -8.29 4.02 3.84
CA ALA A 363 -7.57 2.75 4.02
C ALA A 363 -8.53 1.56 4.15
N ASN A 364 -9.69 1.72 4.82
CA ASN A 364 -10.68 0.66 4.90
C ASN A 364 -11.41 0.42 3.57
N LEU A 365 -11.66 1.46 2.78
CA LEU A 365 -12.31 1.36 1.48
C LEU A 365 -11.35 0.84 0.39
N SER A 366 -10.05 1.10 0.50
CA SER A 366 -9.06 0.73 -0.53
C SER A 366 -8.82 -0.78 -0.67
N PHE A 367 -9.41 -1.62 0.18
CA PHE A 367 -9.48 -3.08 -0.05
C PHE A 367 -10.40 -3.42 -1.24
N ASP A 368 -11.39 -2.60 -1.52
CA ASP A 368 -12.29 -2.75 -2.64
C ASP A 368 -11.66 -2.20 -3.94
N LYS A 369 -11.86 -2.91 -5.06
CA LYS A 369 -11.27 -2.55 -6.36
C LYS A 369 -11.88 -1.27 -6.93
N ASP A 370 -13.20 -1.17 -6.93
CA ASP A 370 -13.91 -0.01 -7.49
C ASP A 370 -13.61 1.25 -6.66
N ALA A 371 -13.48 1.10 -5.33
CA ALA A 371 -13.03 2.19 -4.48
C ALA A 371 -11.62 2.67 -4.83
N ARG A 372 -10.68 1.75 -5.16
CA ARG A 372 -9.33 2.14 -5.62
C ARG A 372 -9.39 2.90 -6.95
N GLU A 373 -10.18 2.47 -7.91
CA GLU A 373 -10.38 3.17 -9.18
C GLU A 373 -10.95 4.59 -8.96
N GLN A 374 -11.95 4.73 -8.07
CA GLN A 374 -12.48 6.04 -7.66
C GLN A 374 -11.40 6.92 -7.01
N MET A 375 -10.59 6.38 -6.10
CA MET A 375 -9.51 7.13 -5.45
C MET A 375 -8.48 7.64 -6.48
N VAL A 376 -8.10 6.82 -7.45
CA VAL A 376 -7.16 7.21 -8.51
C VAL A 376 -7.75 8.31 -9.39
N SER A 377 -9.01 8.18 -9.83
CA SER A 377 -9.70 9.21 -10.62
C SER A 377 -9.87 10.54 -9.88
N ARG A 378 -9.86 10.54 -8.54
CA ARG A 378 -9.93 11.73 -7.67
C ARG A 378 -8.55 12.23 -7.21
N SER A 379 -7.49 11.88 -7.92
CA SER A 379 -6.13 12.36 -7.67
C SER A 379 -5.59 12.07 -6.26
N TYR A 380 -5.95 10.92 -5.68
CA TYR A 380 -5.43 10.51 -4.37
C TYR A 380 -3.91 10.36 -4.38
N VAL A 381 -3.34 9.72 -5.42
CA VAL A 381 -1.89 9.47 -5.48
C VAL A 381 -1.08 10.77 -5.34
N PRO A 382 -1.25 11.81 -6.19
CA PRO A 382 -0.48 13.04 -6.04
C PRO A 382 -0.75 13.76 -4.71
N THR A 383 -2.00 13.73 -4.21
CA THR A 383 -2.37 14.35 -2.94
C THR A 383 -1.67 13.67 -1.76
N LEU A 384 -1.69 12.33 -1.72
CA LEU A 384 -1.04 11.56 -0.65
C LEU A 384 0.49 11.69 -0.71
N VAL A 385 1.07 11.73 -1.91
CA VAL A 385 2.51 11.98 -2.10
C VAL A 385 2.92 13.35 -1.56
N LYS A 386 2.08 14.38 -1.77
CA LYS A 386 2.27 15.69 -1.17
C LYS A 386 2.24 15.62 0.36
N LEU A 387 1.25 14.94 0.95
CA LEU A 387 1.15 14.75 2.39
C LEU A 387 2.35 13.98 2.98
N LEU A 388 2.92 13.01 2.25
CA LEU A 388 4.15 12.31 2.67
C LEU A 388 5.35 13.24 2.79
N LYS A 389 5.46 14.24 1.90
CA LYS A 389 6.54 15.22 1.92
C LYS A 389 6.40 16.23 3.04
N GLU A 390 5.21 16.82 3.17
CA GLU A 390 4.97 18.00 3.98
C GLU A 390 4.78 17.66 5.46
N HIS A 391 4.15 16.52 5.78
CA HIS A 391 3.71 16.23 7.14
C HIS A 391 4.04 14.82 7.61
N HIS A 392 4.99 14.72 8.52
CA HIS A 392 5.36 13.44 9.16
C HIS A 392 4.17 12.69 9.77
N ARG A 393 3.19 13.40 10.31
CA ARG A 393 2.02 12.83 11.02
C ARG A 393 1.07 12.05 10.12
N TYR A 394 1.03 12.34 8.82
CA TYR A 394 0.16 11.65 7.86
C TYR A 394 0.84 10.48 7.16
N ARG A 395 2.14 10.26 7.38
CA ARG A 395 2.93 9.24 6.65
C ARG A 395 2.36 7.84 6.81
N GLY A 396 2.12 7.38 8.04
CA GLY A 396 1.60 6.04 8.28
C GLY A 396 0.27 5.77 7.58
N PRO A 397 -0.79 6.57 7.83
CA PRO A 397 -2.07 6.39 7.15
C PRO A 397 -1.98 6.54 5.63
N SER A 398 -1.19 7.51 5.12
CA SER A 398 -1.02 7.70 3.67
C SER A 398 -0.31 6.53 3.01
N LEU A 399 0.72 5.97 3.65
CA LEU A 399 1.44 4.79 3.14
C LEU A 399 0.53 3.57 3.03
N LYS A 400 -0.40 3.37 3.97
CA LYS A 400 -1.37 2.26 3.90
C LYS A 400 -2.26 2.37 2.66
N VAL A 401 -2.80 3.57 2.41
CA VAL A 401 -3.64 3.79 1.22
C VAL A 401 -2.82 3.62 -0.06
N LEU A 402 -1.62 4.22 -0.13
CA LEU A 402 -0.74 4.10 -1.29
C LEU A 402 -0.31 2.65 -1.54
N TYR A 403 -0.06 1.87 -0.49
CA TYR A 403 0.23 0.45 -0.61
C TYR A 403 -0.93 -0.32 -1.25
N HIS A 404 -2.18 -0.10 -0.78
CA HIS A 404 -3.33 -0.76 -1.39
C HIS A 404 -3.57 -0.30 -2.84
N LEU A 405 -3.34 0.98 -3.16
CA LEU A 405 -3.43 1.47 -4.54
C LEU A 405 -2.37 0.85 -5.44
N SER A 406 -1.16 0.59 -4.92
CA SER A 406 -0.06 -0.02 -5.69
C SER A 406 -0.26 -1.51 -5.98
N ALA A 407 -1.16 -2.19 -5.25
CA ALA A 407 -1.50 -3.58 -5.51
C ALA A 407 -2.23 -3.79 -6.86
N ASP A 408 -2.84 -2.73 -7.39
CA ASP A 408 -3.57 -2.77 -8.67
C ASP A 408 -2.67 -2.26 -9.81
N ASP A 409 -2.51 -3.07 -10.87
CA ASP A 409 -1.67 -2.75 -12.04
C ASP A 409 -2.08 -1.44 -12.71
N ARG A 410 -3.37 -1.19 -12.83
CA ARG A 410 -3.92 0.03 -13.44
C ARG A 410 -3.54 1.30 -12.69
N CYS A 411 -3.30 1.18 -11.38
CA CYS A 411 -2.96 2.31 -10.52
C CYS A 411 -1.47 2.62 -10.50
N ARG A 412 -0.59 1.62 -10.77
CA ARG A 412 0.87 1.77 -10.65
C ARG A 412 1.46 2.85 -11.54
N GLY A 413 0.97 2.99 -12.77
CA GLY A 413 1.42 4.04 -13.70
C GLY A 413 1.24 5.45 -13.15
N MET A 414 0.21 5.70 -12.32
CA MET A 414 -0.03 7.00 -11.71
C MET A 414 1.06 7.42 -10.72
N PHE A 415 1.77 6.46 -10.11
CA PHE A 415 2.89 6.78 -9.22
C PHE A 415 4.09 7.33 -9.98
N ALA A 416 4.37 6.82 -11.16
CA ALA A 416 5.39 7.38 -12.05
C ALA A 416 5.01 8.81 -12.48
N TYR A 417 3.77 9.00 -12.95
CA TYR A 417 3.25 10.30 -13.38
C TYR A 417 3.25 11.33 -12.24
N ALA A 418 2.87 10.95 -11.03
CA ALA A 418 2.86 11.84 -9.85
C ALA A 418 4.25 12.11 -9.27
N GLY A 419 5.33 11.58 -9.84
CA GLY A 419 6.68 11.71 -9.31
C GLY A 419 6.83 11.10 -7.91
N ALA A 420 6.07 10.06 -7.60
CA ALA A 420 6.06 9.41 -6.29
C ALA A 420 7.28 8.52 -6.05
N VAL A 421 7.76 7.86 -7.09
CA VAL A 421 8.80 6.82 -7.01
C VAL A 421 10.10 7.34 -6.36
N PRO A 422 10.68 8.50 -6.75
CA PRO A 422 11.86 9.05 -6.10
C PRO A 422 11.65 9.37 -4.62
N ILE A 423 10.43 9.78 -4.26
CA ILE A 423 10.09 10.15 -2.87
C ILE A 423 10.01 8.91 -2.00
N ILE A 424 9.38 7.85 -2.52
CA ILE A 424 9.27 6.57 -1.83
C ILE A 424 10.66 5.97 -1.62
N LEU A 425 11.53 6.00 -2.65
CA LEU A 425 12.92 5.58 -2.51
C LEU A 425 13.66 6.38 -1.42
N GLN A 426 13.52 7.71 -1.42
CA GLN A 426 14.12 8.56 -0.37
C GLN A 426 13.59 8.22 1.03
N LEU A 427 12.31 7.86 1.16
CA LEU A 427 11.75 7.43 2.45
C LEU A 427 12.34 6.09 2.89
N VAL A 428 12.53 5.13 1.98
CA VAL A 428 13.22 3.86 2.26
C VAL A 428 14.65 4.11 2.74
N LEU A 429 15.40 4.96 2.05
CA LEU A 429 16.81 5.25 2.37
C LEU A 429 17.00 6.09 3.64
N LYS A 430 15.97 6.80 4.10
CA LYS A 430 16.01 7.59 5.35
C LYS A 430 15.83 6.76 6.62
N PHE A 431 15.39 5.51 6.52
CA PHE A 431 15.35 4.64 7.70
C PHE A 431 16.76 4.38 8.23
N PRO A 432 16.93 4.18 9.55
CA PRO A 432 18.21 3.80 10.13
C PRO A 432 18.79 2.56 9.44
N PRO A 433 20.11 2.52 9.17
CA PRO A 433 20.72 1.42 8.40
C PRO A 433 20.69 0.07 9.13
N ASP A 434 20.50 0.07 10.43
CA ASP A 434 20.41 -1.09 11.32
C ASP A 434 18.99 -1.65 11.49
N ARG A 435 17.98 -1.04 10.85
CA ARG A 435 16.56 -1.43 10.99
C ARG A 435 15.91 -1.73 9.66
N CYS A 436 15.09 -2.78 9.65
CA CYS A 436 14.22 -3.06 8.52
C CYS A 436 13.24 -1.89 8.29
N VAL A 437 12.88 -1.71 7.03
CA VAL A 437 11.91 -0.68 6.63
C VAL A 437 10.50 -1.10 7.09
N ALA A 438 9.63 -0.11 7.33
CA ALA A 438 8.22 -0.41 7.63
C ALA A 438 7.59 -1.27 6.52
N ARG A 439 6.85 -2.30 6.91
CA ARG A 439 6.30 -3.30 5.97
C ARG A 439 5.50 -2.68 4.83
N GLU A 440 4.66 -1.71 5.12
CA GLU A 440 3.86 -1.02 4.12
C GLU A 440 4.72 -0.25 3.10
N LEU A 441 5.84 0.30 3.54
CA LEU A 441 6.76 1.03 2.67
C LEU A 441 7.60 0.08 1.80
N ALA A 442 8.07 -1.02 2.38
CA ALA A 442 8.80 -2.07 1.66
C ALA A 442 7.89 -2.74 0.61
N ALA A 443 6.66 -3.09 0.99
CA ALA A 443 5.67 -3.66 0.07
C ALA A 443 5.26 -2.66 -1.03
N LEU A 444 5.12 -1.38 -0.69
CA LEU A 444 4.82 -0.32 -1.66
C LEU A 444 5.91 -0.23 -2.74
N ILE A 445 7.18 -0.10 -2.36
CA ILE A 445 8.26 -0.02 -3.36
C ILE A 445 8.36 -1.31 -4.17
N CYS A 446 8.16 -2.48 -3.55
CA CYS A 446 8.12 -3.77 -4.24
C CYS A 446 7.01 -3.81 -5.31
N ASN A 447 5.78 -3.40 -4.97
CA ASN A 447 4.68 -3.36 -5.94
C ASN A 447 4.95 -2.41 -7.10
N LEU A 448 5.58 -1.25 -6.83
CA LEU A 448 5.90 -0.28 -7.88
C LEU A 448 6.91 -0.83 -8.89
N THR A 449 7.84 -1.68 -8.46
CA THR A 449 8.84 -2.28 -9.37
C THR A 449 8.26 -3.30 -10.35
N LEU A 450 7.02 -3.73 -10.16
CA LEU A 450 6.29 -4.56 -11.12
C LEU A 450 5.79 -3.77 -12.36
N HIS A 451 5.88 -2.43 -12.33
CA HIS A 451 5.47 -1.58 -13.46
C HIS A 451 6.68 -0.96 -14.15
N ALA A 452 6.79 -1.15 -15.46
CA ALA A 452 7.95 -0.76 -16.26
C ALA A 452 8.42 0.69 -16.03
N SER A 453 7.53 1.68 -16.14
CA SER A 453 7.89 3.09 -15.94
C SER A 453 8.37 3.41 -14.52
N CYS A 454 7.86 2.72 -13.49
CA CYS A 454 8.32 2.90 -12.12
C CYS A 454 9.70 2.26 -11.92
N ALA A 455 9.93 1.08 -12.47
CA ALA A 455 11.21 0.38 -12.46
C ALA A 455 12.28 1.20 -13.19
N GLU A 456 11.94 1.76 -14.36
CA GLU A 456 12.80 2.64 -15.13
C GLU A 456 13.27 3.87 -14.33
N ILE A 457 12.33 4.54 -13.63
CA ILE A 457 12.67 5.69 -12.79
C ILE A 457 13.64 5.28 -11.67
N LEU A 458 13.46 4.10 -11.05
CA LEU A 458 14.38 3.60 -10.02
C LEU A 458 15.76 3.27 -10.58
N CYS A 459 15.83 2.58 -11.71
CA CYS A 459 17.07 2.22 -12.38
C CYS A 459 17.84 3.46 -12.89
N SER A 460 17.15 4.52 -13.31
CA SER A 460 17.77 5.77 -13.75
C SER A 460 18.49 6.52 -12.62
N GLN A 461 18.10 6.28 -11.35
CA GLN A 461 18.72 6.90 -10.17
C GLN A 461 19.90 6.07 -9.64
N GLN A 462 20.99 5.97 -10.36
CA GLN A 462 22.14 5.12 -10.01
C GLN A 462 22.61 5.22 -8.56
N ARG A 463 22.71 6.43 -7.98
CA ARG A 463 23.10 6.61 -6.58
C ARG A 463 22.05 6.04 -5.61
N GLY A 464 20.77 6.21 -5.95
CA GLY A 464 19.66 5.67 -5.17
C GLY A 464 19.60 4.16 -5.24
N LEU A 465 19.82 3.57 -6.41
CA LEU A 465 19.88 2.13 -6.63
C LEU A 465 21.04 1.50 -5.84
N THR A 466 22.25 2.07 -5.92
CA THR A 466 23.40 1.62 -5.13
C THR A 466 23.08 1.64 -3.62
N ALA A 467 22.55 2.76 -3.12
CA ALA A 467 22.18 2.87 -1.70
C ALA A 467 21.07 1.89 -1.29
N LEU A 468 20.16 1.54 -2.20
CA LEU A 468 19.13 0.52 -1.95
C LEU A 468 19.75 -0.87 -1.84
N ILE A 469 20.66 -1.23 -2.74
CA ILE A 469 21.35 -2.53 -2.73
C ILE A 469 22.25 -2.66 -1.50
N ASP A 470 23.01 -1.63 -1.15
CA ASP A 470 23.82 -1.59 0.07
C ASP A 470 22.95 -1.78 1.31
N ARG A 471 21.77 -1.16 1.33
CA ARG A 471 20.81 -1.33 2.38
C ARG A 471 20.28 -2.77 2.47
N ILE A 472 19.89 -3.37 1.35
CA ILE A 472 19.41 -4.76 1.29
C ILE A 472 20.51 -5.69 1.84
N SER A 473 21.74 -5.49 1.41
CA SER A 473 22.90 -6.29 1.85
C SER A 473 23.19 -6.16 3.34
N SER A 474 22.97 -4.96 3.92
CA SER A 474 23.21 -4.71 5.35
C SER A 474 22.05 -5.16 6.25
N THR A 475 20.81 -4.93 5.86
CA THR A 475 19.64 -5.26 6.69
C THR A 475 19.09 -6.66 6.44
N GLN A 476 19.44 -7.26 5.29
CA GLN A 476 18.93 -8.54 4.84
C GLN A 476 17.38 -8.59 4.87
N ASP A 477 16.75 -7.52 4.41
CA ASP A 477 15.29 -7.35 4.40
C ASP A 477 14.71 -8.03 3.15
N ALA A 478 14.06 -9.18 3.31
CA ALA A 478 13.51 -9.99 2.22
C ALA A 478 12.49 -9.23 1.34
N PRO A 479 11.53 -8.46 1.87
CA PRO A 479 10.67 -7.58 1.06
C PRO A 479 11.43 -6.59 0.17
N LEU A 480 12.55 -6.05 0.63
CA LEU A 480 13.40 -5.19 -0.20
C LEU A 480 14.22 -6.00 -1.21
N ALA A 481 14.66 -7.22 -0.86
CA ALA A 481 15.32 -8.11 -1.82
C ALA A 481 14.40 -8.49 -2.97
N LYS A 482 13.10 -8.65 -2.71
CA LYS A 482 12.08 -8.81 -3.76
C LYS A 482 12.01 -7.61 -4.71
N THR A 483 12.20 -6.39 -4.19
CA THR A 483 12.33 -5.19 -5.04
C THR A 483 13.51 -5.31 -6.00
N LEU A 484 14.65 -5.81 -5.53
CA LEU A 484 15.84 -6.04 -6.35
C LEU A 484 15.57 -7.09 -7.43
N ARG A 485 14.96 -8.22 -7.06
CA ARG A 485 14.56 -9.26 -8.01
C ARG A 485 13.66 -8.72 -9.13
N ASN A 486 12.64 -7.95 -8.78
CA ASN A 486 11.75 -7.34 -9.77
C ASN A 486 12.51 -6.38 -10.71
N LEU A 487 13.45 -5.59 -10.18
CA LEU A 487 14.25 -4.68 -11.00
C LEU A 487 15.18 -5.41 -11.95
N THR A 488 15.78 -6.55 -11.53
CA THR A 488 16.62 -7.37 -12.40
C THR A 488 15.80 -8.09 -13.47
N GLN A 489 14.60 -8.57 -13.12
CA GLN A 489 13.67 -9.19 -14.08
C GLN A 489 13.22 -8.22 -15.17
N TRP A 490 13.00 -6.96 -14.80
CA TRP A 490 12.57 -5.95 -15.77
C TRP A 490 13.59 -5.72 -16.89
N SER A 491 14.89 -5.84 -16.61
CA SER A 491 15.94 -5.74 -17.62
C SER A 491 15.93 -6.89 -18.64
N LEU A 492 15.43 -8.09 -18.26
CA LEU A 492 15.25 -9.23 -19.16
C LEU A 492 14.12 -9.06 -20.16
N ILE A 493 12.96 -8.58 -19.71
CA ILE A 493 11.75 -8.46 -20.55
C ILE A 493 12.00 -7.53 -21.76
N GLU A 494 12.82 -6.51 -21.59
CA GLU A 494 13.18 -5.62 -22.69
C GLU A 494 14.13 -6.25 -23.71
N GLN A 495 14.89 -7.28 -23.34
CA GLN A 495 15.80 -7.98 -24.26
C GLN A 495 15.07 -8.98 -25.15
N GLU A 496 13.95 -9.56 -24.69
CA GLU A 496 13.15 -10.53 -25.47
C GLU A 496 12.29 -9.84 -26.56
N ASN A 497 11.92 -8.58 -26.38
CA ASN A 497 11.16 -7.81 -27.36
C ASN A 497 12.06 -7.17 -28.42
N ASN A 498 12.60 -7.94 -29.31
CA ASN A 498 13.59 -7.72 -30.37
C ASN A 498 13.47 -6.48 -31.31
N ASN A 499 12.88 -5.39 -30.90
CA ASN A 499 12.94 -4.09 -31.59
C ASN A 499 13.93 -3.16 -30.88
N LEU A 500 15.21 -3.46 -31.04
CA LEU A 500 16.35 -2.77 -30.44
C LEU A 500 16.53 -1.36 -31.01
N ASP A 501 15.92 -0.38 -30.37
CA ASP A 501 16.32 1.01 -30.55
C ASP A 501 17.61 1.27 -29.73
N VAL A 502 18.52 2.04 -30.31
CA VAL A 502 19.88 2.35 -29.80
C VAL A 502 19.85 2.97 -28.38
N SER A 503 18.70 3.50 -27.94
CA SER A 503 18.51 4.03 -26.58
C SER A 503 18.62 2.97 -25.47
N GLN A 504 18.41 1.70 -25.79
CA GLN A 504 18.49 0.57 -24.83
C GLN A 504 19.94 0.24 -24.45
N TYR A 505 20.92 0.62 -25.24
CA TYR A 505 22.34 0.46 -24.92
C TYR A 505 22.80 1.24 -23.67
N LYS A 506 22.04 2.23 -23.21
CA LYS A 506 22.35 2.99 -21.99
C LYS A 506 22.22 2.18 -20.69
N ARG A 507 21.59 1.01 -20.74
CA ARG A 507 21.36 0.16 -19.55
C ARG A 507 22.37 -0.98 -19.42
N ARG A 508 23.17 -1.23 -20.45
CA ARG A 508 24.25 -2.22 -20.37
C ARG A 508 25.20 -1.86 -19.22
N GLY A 509 25.41 -2.81 -18.33
CA GLY A 509 26.29 -2.67 -17.19
C GLY A 509 25.69 -1.93 -16.00
N LEU A 510 24.35 -1.73 -15.95
CA LEU A 510 23.67 -1.20 -14.76
C LEU A 510 24.00 -2.03 -13.52
N TRP A 511 23.94 -3.35 -13.64
CA TRP A 511 24.17 -4.32 -12.58
C TRP A 511 25.65 -4.66 -12.37
N ALA A 512 26.52 -4.33 -13.31
CA ALA A 512 27.95 -4.70 -13.33
C ALA A 512 28.69 -4.38 -12.01
N ARG A 513 28.31 -3.31 -11.31
CA ARG A 513 28.91 -2.92 -10.02
C ARG A 513 28.29 -3.64 -8.82
N HIS A 514 27.22 -4.39 -9.03
CA HIS A 514 26.39 -4.93 -7.97
C HIS A 514 26.32 -6.46 -7.97
N VAL A 515 26.89 -7.10 -9.00
CA VAL A 515 26.86 -8.56 -9.15
C VAL A 515 27.45 -9.24 -7.90
N ASP A 516 28.64 -8.81 -7.45
CA ASP A 516 29.29 -9.37 -6.26
C ASP A 516 28.44 -9.19 -4.99
N ASN A 517 27.74 -8.05 -4.89
CA ASN A 517 26.83 -7.81 -3.77
C ASN A 517 25.62 -8.76 -3.81
N ILE A 518 25.08 -9.05 -5.01
CA ILE A 518 23.94 -9.97 -5.18
C ILE A 518 24.37 -11.40 -4.84
N VAL A 519 25.53 -11.84 -5.35
CA VAL A 519 26.11 -13.16 -5.02
C VAL A 519 26.37 -13.28 -3.51
N SER A 520 27.00 -12.26 -2.91
CA SER A 520 27.26 -12.23 -1.47
C SER A 520 25.98 -12.24 -0.64
N LEU A 521 24.90 -11.59 -1.14
CA LEU A 521 23.60 -11.59 -0.49
C LEU A 521 23.00 -13.01 -0.50
N ALA A 522 23.03 -13.72 -1.64
CA ALA A 522 22.55 -15.07 -1.76
C ALA A 522 23.29 -16.03 -0.81
N LYS A 523 24.63 -15.95 -0.76
CA LYS A 523 25.44 -16.77 0.15
C LYS A 523 25.20 -16.50 1.63
N LYS A 524 24.97 -15.23 2.00
CA LYS A 524 24.66 -14.84 3.39
C LYS A 524 23.23 -15.19 3.81
N ALA A 525 22.36 -15.47 2.85
CA ALA A 525 20.95 -15.77 3.08
C ALA A 525 20.69 -17.27 3.32
N ASP A 526 21.71 -18.11 3.39
CA ASP A 526 21.62 -19.58 3.44
C ASP A 526 20.60 -20.10 4.46
N ASP A 527 20.58 -19.50 5.66
CA ASP A 527 19.66 -19.86 6.75
C ASP A 527 18.27 -19.16 6.65
N ARG A 528 18.10 -18.25 5.69
CA ARG A 528 16.90 -17.38 5.58
C ARG A 528 16.18 -17.61 4.27
N HIS A 529 15.30 -18.59 4.26
CA HIS A 529 14.58 -19.05 3.07
C HIS A 529 14.01 -17.91 2.21
N ASP A 530 13.23 -17.00 2.80
CA ASP A 530 12.56 -15.90 2.06
C ASP A 530 13.56 -14.97 1.38
N LEU A 531 14.69 -14.69 2.03
CA LEU A 531 15.75 -13.86 1.48
C LEU A 531 16.54 -14.59 0.41
N LEU A 532 16.81 -15.89 0.61
CA LEU A 532 17.54 -16.74 -0.32
C LEU A 532 16.82 -16.83 -1.67
N VAL A 533 15.53 -17.13 -1.66
CA VAL A 533 14.69 -17.18 -2.88
C VAL A 533 14.77 -15.86 -3.67
N GLU A 534 14.63 -14.73 -3.01
CA GLU A 534 14.66 -13.42 -3.70
C GLU A 534 16.07 -13.07 -4.20
N ALA A 535 17.11 -13.44 -3.47
CA ALA A 535 18.50 -13.19 -3.87
C ALA A 535 18.92 -14.08 -5.05
N LEU A 536 18.55 -15.37 -5.02
CA LEU A 536 18.79 -16.30 -6.14
C LEU A 536 17.99 -15.87 -7.36
N GLY A 537 16.71 -15.49 -7.20
CA GLY A 537 15.90 -14.99 -8.29
C GLY A 537 16.48 -13.72 -8.92
N ALA A 538 17.03 -12.80 -8.10
CA ALA A 538 17.73 -11.63 -8.62
C ALA A 538 19.00 -12.00 -9.41
N LEU A 539 19.75 -13.01 -8.97
CA LEU A 539 20.94 -13.51 -9.65
C LEU A 539 20.58 -14.24 -10.96
N GLY A 540 19.55 -15.08 -10.94
CA GLY A 540 19.07 -15.83 -12.11
C GLY A 540 18.48 -14.94 -13.21
N ASN A 541 18.09 -13.72 -12.90
CA ASN A 541 17.64 -12.74 -13.88
C ASN A 541 18.79 -12.02 -14.60
N LEU A 542 20.05 -12.13 -14.13
CA LEU A 542 21.19 -11.49 -14.77
C LEU A 542 21.60 -12.19 -16.06
N THR A 543 22.03 -11.41 -17.03
CA THR A 543 22.53 -11.88 -18.31
C THR A 543 24.03 -11.55 -18.46
N GLN A 544 24.68 -12.08 -19.47
CA GLN A 544 26.08 -11.76 -19.79
C GLN A 544 26.31 -10.25 -19.96
N TYR A 545 25.30 -9.50 -20.40
CA TYR A 545 25.39 -8.05 -20.58
C TYR A 545 25.36 -7.26 -19.29
N ASP A 546 24.92 -7.88 -18.20
CA ASP A 546 24.82 -7.29 -16.86
C ASP A 546 26.12 -7.46 -16.06
N LEU A 547 27.03 -8.31 -16.54
CA LEU A 547 28.34 -8.50 -15.92
C LEU A 547 29.32 -7.36 -16.25
N PRO A 548 30.39 -7.15 -15.46
CA PRO A 548 31.48 -6.24 -15.81
C PRO A 548 32.08 -6.59 -17.19
N ARG A 549 32.52 -5.59 -17.95
CA ARG A 549 32.98 -5.78 -19.36
C ARG A 549 34.04 -6.85 -19.58
N ALA A 550 34.89 -7.10 -18.58
CA ALA A 550 35.99 -8.05 -18.67
C ALA A 550 35.70 -9.36 -17.91
N THR A 551 34.51 -9.49 -17.33
CA THR A 551 34.12 -10.63 -16.48
C THR A 551 33.12 -11.48 -17.25
N THR A 552 33.33 -12.80 -17.24
CA THR A 552 32.42 -13.81 -17.78
C THR A 552 31.64 -14.47 -16.64
N TRP A 553 30.59 -15.24 -16.97
CA TRP A 553 29.95 -16.09 -15.99
C TRP A 553 30.92 -17.13 -15.40
N LYS A 554 31.87 -17.61 -16.19
CA LYS A 554 32.92 -18.52 -15.71
C LYS A 554 33.73 -17.89 -14.58
N ASP A 555 34.21 -16.65 -14.77
CA ASP A 555 34.99 -15.96 -13.74
C ASP A 555 34.18 -15.82 -12.44
N LEU A 556 32.90 -15.46 -12.55
CA LEU A 556 32.02 -15.33 -11.39
C LEU A 556 31.77 -16.68 -10.68
N VAL A 557 31.65 -17.76 -11.43
CA VAL A 557 31.50 -19.13 -10.92
C VAL A 557 32.74 -19.56 -10.15
N ASP A 558 33.93 -19.30 -10.71
CA ASP A 558 35.22 -19.68 -10.11
C ASP A 558 35.53 -18.81 -8.90
N ASP A 559 35.39 -17.49 -8.98
CA ASP A 559 35.69 -16.55 -7.89
C ASP A 559 34.79 -16.75 -6.66
N HIS A 560 33.56 -17.15 -6.88
CA HIS A 560 32.57 -17.30 -5.80
C HIS A 560 32.20 -18.76 -5.49
N ASP A 561 32.86 -19.76 -6.08
CA ASP A 561 32.46 -21.18 -5.94
C ASP A 561 30.94 -21.37 -6.03
N LEU A 562 30.33 -20.86 -7.08
CA LEU A 562 28.88 -20.90 -7.22
C LEU A 562 28.36 -22.33 -7.42
N CYS A 563 29.09 -23.17 -8.17
CA CYS A 563 28.66 -24.56 -8.38
C CYS A 563 28.60 -25.35 -7.07
N GLY A 564 29.58 -25.20 -6.18
CA GLY A 564 29.56 -25.84 -4.86
C GLY A 564 28.44 -25.32 -3.97
N PHE A 565 28.20 -24.01 -4.00
CA PHE A 565 27.10 -23.38 -3.27
C PHE A 565 25.73 -23.88 -3.75
N LEU A 566 25.46 -23.84 -5.07
CA LEU A 566 24.19 -24.25 -5.66
C LEU A 566 23.94 -25.77 -5.50
N ALA A 567 24.97 -26.61 -5.67
CA ALA A 567 24.86 -28.06 -5.46
C ALA A 567 24.44 -28.40 -4.03
N ARG A 568 24.98 -27.67 -3.03
CA ARG A 568 24.59 -27.86 -1.63
C ARG A 568 23.12 -27.49 -1.39
N LEU A 569 22.62 -26.44 -2.03
CA LEU A 569 21.20 -26.05 -1.93
C LEU A 569 20.24 -27.08 -2.53
N LEU A 570 20.70 -27.90 -3.50
CA LEU A 570 19.91 -28.95 -4.12
C LEU A 570 19.94 -30.28 -3.35
N THR A 571 20.71 -30.35 -2.26
CA THR A 571 20.79 -31.62 -1.46
C THR A 571 19.40 -31.98 -0.92
N PRO A 572 18.95 -33.25 -1.10
CA PRO A 572 17.64 -33.67 -0.64
C PRO A 572 17.41 -33.39 0.84
N GLY A 573 16.25 -32.83 1.16
CA GLY A 573 15.84 -32.44 2.52
C GLY A 573 16.36 -31.09 3.00
N PHE A 574 17.26 -30.43 2.27
CA PHE A 574 17.76 -29.09 2.63
C PHE A 574 16.89 -27.97 2.03
N ALA A 575 16.59 -28.05 0.74
CA ALA A 575 15.89 -26.98 0.04
C ALA A 575 14.39 -27.25 -0.12
N ARG A 576 13.59 -26.19 0.04
CA ARG A 576 12.18 -26.17 -0.34
C ARG A 576 12.05 -26.01 -1.86
N HIS A 577 10.88 -26.36 -2.39
CA HIS A 577 10.56 -26.28 -3.81
C HIS A 577 10.95 -24.95 -4.48
N ASP A 578 10.63 -23.82 -3.86
CA ASP A 578 10.92 -22.49 -4.40
C ASP A 578 12.44 -22.22 -4.57
N VAL A 579 13.28 -22.76 -3.67
CA VAL A 579 14.74 -22.63 -3.78
C VAL A 579 15.26 -23.47 -4.94
N VAL A 580 14.72 -24.68 -5.15
CA VAL A 580 15.10 -25.54 -6.28
C VAL A 580 14.86 -24.84 -7.60
N LEU A 581 13.69 -24.25 -7.78
CA LEU A 581 13.36 -23.49 -8.99
C LEU A 581 14.32 -22.33 -9.24
N GLU A 582 14.64 -21.56 -8.20
CA GLU A 582 15.55 -20.43 -8.34
C GLU A 582 16.99 -20.88 -8.59
N VAL A 583 17.43 -21.99 -8.02
CA VAL A 583 18.75 -22.56 -8.34
C VAL A 583 18.81 -22.97 -9.81
N VAL A 584 17.80 -23.66 -10.33
CA VAL A 584 17.73 -24.05 -11.75
C VAL A 584 17.72 -22.80 -12.65
N ASN A 585 17.06 -21.72 -12.20
CA ASN A 585 17.06 -20.44 -12.90
C ASN A 585 18.47 -19.81 -12.98
N VAL A 586 19.22 -19.84 -11.86
CA VAL A 586 20.63 -19.38 -11.83
C VAL A 586 21.48 -20.23 -12.75
N VAL A 587 21.36 -21.57 -12.73
CA VAL A 587 22.05 -22.47 -13.64
C VAL A 587 21.71 -22.12 -15.09
N SER A 588 20.46 -21.85 -15.41
CA SER A 588 20.03 -21.42 -16.73
C SER A 588 20.67 -20.09 -17.18
N ALA A 589 20.92 -19.16 -16.24
CA ALA A 589 21.65 -17.91 -16.54
C ALA A 589 23.14 -18.17 -16.82
N MET A 590 23.78 -18.98 -15.98
CA MET A 590 25.18 -19.39 -16.13
C MET A 590 25.41 -20.20 -17.43
N ALA A 591 24.46 -21.08 -17.80
CA ALA A 591 24.49 -21.91 -19.00
C ALA A 591 24.49 -21.13 -20.34
N ALA A 592 24.32 -19.81 -20.31
CA ALA A 592 24.47 -18.95 -21.47
C ALA A 592 25.95 -18.69 -21.85
N ASP A 593 26.90 -19.05 -21.00
CA ASP A 593 28.35 -18.92 -21.17
C ASP A 593 28.97 -20.32 -21.29
N GLU A 594 29.71 -20.58 -22.37
CA GLU A 594 30.33 -21.88 -22.62
C GLU A 594 31.31 -22.29 -21.50
N GLY A 595 32.10 -21.32 -21.01
CA GLY A 595 33.05 -21.58 -19.94
C GLY A 595 32.39 -21.94 -18.63
N ALA A 596 31.33 -21.23 -18.25
CA ALA A 596 30.54 -21.54 -17.06
C ALA A 596 29.79 -22.87 -17.22
N GLY A 597 29.21 -23.13 -18.39
CA GLY A 597 28.55 -24.39 -18.72
C GLY A 597 29.49 -25.62 -18.57
N SER A 598 30.75 -25.49 -18.99
CA SER A 598 31.77 -26.51 -18.82
C SER A 598 32.07 -26.81 -17.33
N VAL A 599 32.15 -25.72 -16.49
CA VAL A 599 32.33 -25.90 -15.06
C VAL A 599 31.08 -26.55 -14.42
N VAL A 600 29.87 -26.16 -14.84
CA VAL A 600 28.63 -26.85 -14.38
C VAL A 600 28.64 -28.32 -14.71
N ALA A 601 28.99 -28.68 -15.97
CA ALA A 601 29.01 -30.09 -16.44
C ALA A 601 30.01 -30.97 -15.68
N SER A 602 31.20 -30.41 -15.39
CA SER A 602 32.27 -31.15 -14.69
C SER A 602 32.15 -31.15 -13.16
N SER A 603 31.24 -30.35 -12.61
CA SER A 603 31.06 -30.18 -11.16
C SER A 603 30.03 -31.10 -10.54
N GLY A 604 30.01 -31.18 -9.19
CA GLY A 604 28.96 -31.88 -8.44
C GLY A 604 27.55 -31.33 -8.67
N LEU A 605 27.41 -30.14 -9.25
CA LEU A 605 26.12 -29.51 -9.56
C LEU A 605 25.37 -30.29 -10.64
N ALA A 606 26.07 -30.79 -11.69
CA ALA A 606 25.43 -31.61 -12.73
C ALA A 606 24.72 -32.82 -12.11
N ARG A 607 25.38 -33.55 -11.20
CA ARG A 607 24.79 -34.71 -10.50
C ARG A 607 23.60 -34.26 -9.62
N ALA A 608 23.71 -33.15 -8.92
CA ALA A 608 22.63 -32.64 -8.09
C ALA A 608 21.38 -32.29 -8.93
N LEU A 609 21.55 -31.75 -10.14
CA LEU A 609 20.45 -31.47 -11.08
C LEU A 609 19.77 -32.76 -11.57
N GLU A 610 20.54 -33.84 -11.84
CA GLU A 610 19.96 -35.15 -12.18
C GLU A 610 19.15 -35.73 -11.01
N GLU A 611 19.64 -35.58 -9.78
CA GLU A 611 18.92 -36.06 -8.61
C GLU A 611 17.60 -35.28 -8.43
N VAL A 612 17.62 -33.94 -8.64
CA VAL A 612 16.42 -33.10 -8.65
C VAL A 612 15.45 -33.52 -9.75
N TRP A 613 15.93 -33.81 -10.97
CA TRP A 613 15.09 -34.29 -12.06
C TRP A 613 14.34 -35.55 -11.66
N ARG A 614 15.06 -36.51 -11.07
CA ARG A 614 14.49 -37.79 -10.64
C ARG A 614 13.47 -37.64 -9.50
N ASP A 615 13.77 -36.74 -8.54
CA ASP A 615 12.90 -36.48 -7.38
C ASP A 615 11.65 -35.69 -7.76
N LYS A 616 11.74 -34.82 -8.77
CA LYS A 616 10.70 -33.89 -9.20
C LYS A 616 10.17 -34.15 -10.61
N ALA A 617 10.31 -35.37 -11.12
CA ALA A 617 9.88 -35.73 -12.49
C ALA A 617 8.37 -35.46 -12.74
N ASP A 618 7.54 -35.52 -11.70
CA ASP A 618 6.11 -35.22 -11.76
C ASP A 618 5.78 -33.73 -11.68
N ASP A 619 6.76 -32.87 -11.39
CA ASP A 619 6.57 -31.44 -11.26
C ASP A 619 6.84 -30.71 -12.59
N ALA A 620 5.77 -30.37 -13.29
CA ALA A 620 5.83 -29.75 -14.61
C ALA A 620 6.64 -28.48 -14.67
N GLU A 621 6.65 -27.68 -13.60
CA GLU A 621 7.38 -26.40 -13.55
C GLU A 621 8.88 -26.64 -13.43
N VAL A 622 9.30 -27.52 -12.53
CA VAL A 622 10.70 -27.87 -12.35
C VAL A 622 11.26 -28.52 -13.62
N VAL A 623 10.53 -29.49 -14.21
CA VAL A 623 10.95 -30.18 -15.44
C VAL A 623 11.10 -29.19 -16.60
N LEU A 624 10.18 -28.23 -16.74
CA LEU A 624 10.27 -27.18 -17.78
C LEU A 624 11.50 -26.30 -17.60
N GLN A 625 11.80 -25.87 -16.38
CA GLN A 625 12.98 -25.05 -16.10
C GLN A 625 14.29 -25.84 -16.28
N LEU A 626 14.33 -27.11 -15.91
CA LEU A 626 15.46 -27.97 -16.18
C LEU A 626 15.70 -28.12 -17.70
N LEU A 627 14.65 -28.34 -18.49
CA LEU A 627 14.75 -28.39 -19.95
C LEU A 627 15.27 -27.05 -20.54
N VAL A 628 14.90 -25.90 -19.97
CA VAL A 628 15.46 -24.62 -20.38
C VAL A 628 16.95 -24.53 -20.08
N ALA A 629 17.38 -24.95 -18.89
CA ALA A 629 18.78 -24.97 -18.49
C ALA A 629 19.62 -25.92 -19.38
N TYR A 630 19.15 -27.17 -19.55
CA TYR A 630 19.84 -28.14 -20.38
C TYR A 630 19.85 -27.77 -21.87
N GLY A 631 18.79 -27.15 -22.39
CA GLY A 631 18.79 -26.62 -23.75
C GLY A 631 19.90 -25.58 -24.01
N LYS A 632 20.19 -24.73 -23.00
CA LYS A 632 21.29 -23.79 -23.09
C LYS A 632 22.66 -24.48 -22.97
N LEU A 633 22.79 -25.46 -22.08
CA LEU A 633 24.01 -26.24 -21.91
C LEU A 633 24.34 -27.04 -23.20
N PHE A 634 23.34 -27.63 -23.83
CA PHE A 634 23.52 -28.40 -25.07
C PHE A 634 23.85 -27.54 -26.29
N ALA A 635 23.69 -26.22 -26.21
CA ALA A 635 24.08 -25.31 -27.29
C ALA A 635 25.61 -25.32 -27.57
N PHE A 636 26.43 -25.73 -26.59
CA PHE A 636 27.89 -25.79 -26.69
C PHE A 636 28.35 -27.24 -26.79
N LYS A 637 29.07 -27.57 -27.86
CA LYS A 637 29.47 -28.96 -28.11
C LYS A 637 30.38 -29.54 -27.02
N SER A 638 31.27 -28.77 -26.44
CA SER A 638 32.17 -29.19 -25.37
C SER A 638 31.37 -29.59 -24.10
N VAL A 639 30.34 -28.83 -23.74
CA VAL A 639 29.45 -29.07 -22.57
C VAL A 639 28.52 -30.27 -22.84
N HIS A 640 27.98 -30.33 -24.05
CA HIS A 640 27.11 -31.39 -24.53
C HIS A 640 27.76 -32.77 -24.40
N ASP A 641 28.97 -32.95 -24.91
CA ASP A 641 29.65 -34.24 -24.88
C ASP A 641 29.94 -34.69 -23.43
N GLU A 642 30.35 -33.76 -22.55
CA GLU A 642 30.62 -34.07 -21.15
C GLU A 642 29.37 -34.51 -20.39
N LEU A 643 28.24 -33.82 -20.57
CA LEU A 643 26.98 -34.13 -19.92
C LEU A 643 26.38 -35.43 -20.45
N LEU A 644 26.33 -35.65 -21.78
CA LEU A 644 25.57 -36.73 -22.35
C LEU A 644 26.25 -38.11 -22.24
N TYR A 645 27.59 -38.17 -22.28
CA TYR A 645 28.30 -39.45 -22.13
C TYR A 645 28.48 -39.88 -20.68
N ASN A 646 28.39 -38.94 -19.71
CA ASN A 646 28.64 -39.22 -18.30
C ASN A 646 27.38 -39.23 -17.43
N SER A 647 26.19 -39.00 -18.01
CA SER A 647 24.94 -38.85 -17.25
C SER A 647 23.71 -39.51 -17.92
N ARG A 648 22.58 -39.52 -17.23
CA ARG A 648 21.30 -40.02 -17.77
C ARG A 648 20.44 -38.94 -18.39
N VAL A 649 20.90 -37.70 -18.42
CA VAL A 649 20.10 -36.53 -18.84
C VAL A 649 19.47 -36.71 -20.22
N LEU A 650 20.20 -37.36 -21.18
CA LEU A 650 19.63 -37.65 -22.49
C LEU A 650 18.38 -38.53 -22.43
N LEU A 651 18.40 -39.54 -21.59
CA LEU A 651 17.24 -40.44 -21.41
C LEU A 651 16.07 -39.69 -20.79
N ASP A 652 16.33 -38.91 -19.76
CA ASP A 652 15.32 -38.14 -19.05
C ASP A 652 14.67 -37.11 -20.00
N VAL A 653 15.47 -36.43 -20.87
CA VAL A 653 14.94 -35.50 -21.88
C VAL A 653 14.13 -36.27 -22.95
N MET A 654 14.60 -37.47 -23.39
CA MET A 654 13.84 -38.29 -24.34
C MET A 654 12.51 -38.79 -23.77
N ASP A 655 12.45 -39.09 -22.48
CA ASP A 655 11.20 -39.49 -21.82
C ASP A 655 10.18 -38.35 -21.77
N CYS A 656 10.62 -37.12 -21.73
CA CYS A 656 9.75 -35.94 -21.80
C CYS A 656 9.03 -35.75 -23.15
N LEU A 657 9.45 -36.44 -24.24
CA LEU A 657 8.71 -36.44 -25.51
C LEU A 657 7.29 -36.99 -25.38
N GLU A 658 7.06 -37.84 -24.39
CA GLU A 658 5.76 -38.49 -24.12
C GLU A 658 4.98 -37.76 -22.99
N ASN A 659 5.44 -36.58 -22.54
CA ASN A 659 4.80 -35.85 -21.48
C ASN A 659 3.41 -35.32 -21.93
N GLU A 660 2.43 -35.39 -21.05
CA GLU A 660 1.05 -34.90 -21.30
C GLU A 660 0.99 -33.40 -21.56
N ASN A 661 1.95 -32.65 -20.99
CA ASN A 661 2.05 -31.21 -21.21
C ASN A 661 2.80 -30.93 -22.55
N PRO A 662 2.09 -30.37 -23.55
CA PRO A 662 2.68 -30.14 -24.86
C PRO A 662 3.85 -29.17 -24.86
N VAL A 663 3.91 -28.26 -23.87
CA VAL A 663 5.02 -27.30 -23.72
C VAL A 663 6.31 -28.02 -23.32
N ILE A 664 6.21 -28.98 -22.41
CA ILE A 664 7.35 -29.82 -21.98
C ILE A 664 7.83 -30.68 -23.15
N ALA A 665 6.91 -31.37 -23.82
CA ALA A 665 7.24 -32.20 -24.97
C ALA A 665 7.92 -31.42 -26.10
N HIS A 666 7.40 -30.26 -26.44
CA HIS A 666 8.00 -29.37 -27.44
C HIS A 666 9.38 -28.85 -27.03
N ARG A 667 9.56 -28.50 -25.75
CA ARG A 667 10.86 -28.02 -25.24
C ARG A 667 11.90 -29.14 -25.21
N ALA A 668 11.49 -30.35 -24.83
CA ALA A 668 12.35 -31.53 -24.88
C ALA A 668 12.77 -31.83 -26.32
N ASP A 669 11.85 -31.78 -27.28
CA ASP A 669 12.14 -31.97 -28.69
C ASP A 669 13.17 -30.94 -29.22
N ALA A 670 13.04 -29.67 -28.83
CA ALA A 670 14.00 -28.59 -29.15
C ALA A 670 15.40 -28.84 -28.54
N CYS A 671 15.48 -29.39 -27.32
CA CYS A 671 16.75 -29.79 -26.70
C CYS A 671 17.40 -30.94 -27.49
N LEU A 672 16.60 -31.90 -27.92
CA LEU A 672 17.08 -33.04 -28.71
C LEU A 672 17.51 -32.67 -30.15
N ASP A 673 16.98 -31.59 -30.70
CA ASP A 673 17.48 -31.02 -31.99
C ASP A 673 18.94 -30.62 -31.86
N LEU A 674 19.32 -29.94 -30.76
CA LEU A 674 20.70 -29.55 -30.50
C LEU A 674 21.62 -30.77 -30.38
N VAL A 675 21.17 -31.84 -29.71
CA VAL A 675 21.92 -33.10 -29.61
C VAL A 675 22.16 -33.69 -31.00
N CYS A 676 21.13 -33.74 -31.84
CA CYS A 676 21.25 -34.26 -33.20
C CYS A 676 22.15 -33.39 -34.08
N GLU A 677 22.14 -32.05 -33.88
CA GLU A 677 22.94 -31.11 -34.64
C GLU A 677 24.45 -31.27 -34.34
N HIS A 678 24.80 -31.45 -33.07
CA HIS A 678 26.21 -31.65 -32.66
C HIS A 678 26.76 -33.03 -32.96
N ASP A 679 25.89 -34.06 -33.00
CA ASP A 679 26.29 -35.46 -33.28
C ASP A 679 26.31 -35.80 -34.81
N ARG A 680 26.06 -34.78 -35.66
CA ARG A 680 26.09 -34.96 -37.12
C ARG A 680 27.51 -35.12 -37.64
N GLN A 681 27.77 -36.20 -38.39
CA GLN A 681 29.04 -36.52 -38.99
C GLN A 681 29.25 -35.74 -40.32
N ALA A 682 30.48 -35.67 -40.82
CA ALA A 682 30.82 -34.95 -42.02
C ALA A 682 30.17 -35.51 -43.31
N ASP A 683 29.80 -36.79 -43.32
CA ASP A 683 29.08 -37.48 -44.39
C ASP A 683 27.55 -37.28 -44.34
N GLY A 684 27.06 -36.60 -43.29
CA GLY A 684 25.65 -36.30 -43.07
C GLY A 684 24.89 -37.33 -42.25
N ASP A 685 25.54 -38.45 -41.88
CA ASP A 685 24.97 -39.45 -40.97
C ASP A 685 24.99 -38.94 -39.49
N PHE A 686 24.24 -39.63 -38.65
CA PHE A 686 24.22 -39.34 -37.21
C PHE A 686 25.12 -40.32 -36.47
N GLY A 687 25.81 -39.84 -35.47
CA GLY A 687 26.52 -40.68 -34.52
C GLY A 687 25.53 -41.44 -33.60
N ASP A 688 26.08 -42.08 -32.58
CA ASP A 688 25.30 -42.94 -31.68
C ASP A 688 24.18 -42.19 -30.93
N LEU A 689 24.42 -40.98 -30.47
CA LEU A 689 23.44 -40.19 -29.70
C LEU A 689 22.29 -39.74 -30.60
N GLY A 690 22.60 -39.16 -31.76
CA GLY A 690 21.58 -38.71 -32.72
C GLY A 690 20.74 -39.88 -33.27
N SER A 691 21.34 -41.06 -33.44
CA SER A 691 20.63 -42.28 -33.86
C SER A 691 19.65 -42.75 -32.77
N GLN A 692 20.04 -42.70 -31.49
CA GLN A 692 19.15 -43.01 -30.37
C GLN A 692 17.98 -42.01 -30.28
N VAL A 693 18.23 -40.72 -30.39
CA VAL A 693 17.21 -39.68 -30.41
C VAL A 693 16.20 -39.90 -31.53
N ARG A 694 16.69 -40.15 -32.76
CA ARG A 694 15.79 -40.42 -33.91
C ARG A 694 14.93 -41.65 -33.70
N LYS A 695 15.49 -42.73 -33.13
CA LYS A 695 14.74 -43.93 -32.81
C LYS A 695 13.66 -43.67 -31.76
N ARG A 696 13.99 -42.92 -30.71
CA ARG A 696 13.03 -42.55 -29.64
C ARG A 696 11.93 -41.62 -30.16
N ARG A 697 12.27 -40.63 -30.98
CA ARG A 697 11.28 -39.77 -31.67
C ARG A 697 10.34 -40.57 -32.52
N PHE A 698 10.85 -41.51 -33.33
CA PHE A 698 10.02 -42.37 -34.14
C PHE A 698 9.05 -43.19 -33.27
N GLN A 699 9.54 -43.76 -32.18
CA GLN A 699 8.71 -44.51 -31.24
C GLN A 699 7.63 -43.66 -30.59
N SER A 700 7.97 -42.48 -30.11
CA SER A 700 7.05 -41.54 -29.46
C SER A 700 5.97 -41.05 -30.41
N PHE A 701 6.35 -40.52 -31.58
CA PHE A 701 5.39 -40.00 -32.57
C PHE A 701 4.54 -41.07 -33.24
N ASN A 702 5.00 -42.33 -33.27
CA ASN A 702 4.25 -43.45 -33.84
C ASN A 702 3.68 -44.42 -32.80
N LYS A 703 3.64 -44.02 -31.52
CA LYS A 703 3.24 -44.87 -30.39
C LYS A 703 1.90 -45.59 -30.63
N ALA A 704 0.89 -44.85 -31.07
CA ALA A 704 -0.44 -45.40 -31.32
C ALA A 704 -0.46 -46.41 -32.48
N TYR A 705 0.40 -46.25 -33.48
CA TYR A 705 0.55 -47.19 -34.60
C TYR A 705 1.31 -48.45 -34.15
N LEU A 706 2.42 -48.30 -33.43
CA LEU A 706 3.24 -49.40 -32.93
C LEU A 706 2.43 -50.28 -31.97
N GLN A 707 1.67 -49.69 -31.04
CA GLN A 707 0.79 -50.43 -30.14
C GLN A 707 -0.27 -51.25 -30.90
N LYS A 708 -0.86 -50.69 -31.96
CA LYS A 708 -1.80 -51.44 -32.81
C LYS A 708 -1.11 -52.61 -33.53
N THR A 709 0.12 -52.42 -33.98
CA THR A 709 0.89 -53.45 -34.67
C THR A 709 1.33 -54.57 -33.73
N GLU A 710 1.76 -54.27 -32.53
CA GLU A 710 2.08 -55.24 -31.50
C GLU A 710 0.86 -56.06 -31.07
N LEU A 711 -0.29 -55.41 -30.86
CA LEU A 711 -1.56 -56.08 -30.60
C LEU A 711 -1.98 -56.97 -31.76
N SER A 712 -1.75 -56.57 -33.02
CA SER A 712 -2.07 -57.39 -34.19
C SER A 712 -1.10 -58.55 -34.37
N THR A 713 0.19 -58.42 -34.04
CA THR A 713 1.17 -59.46 -34.09
C THR A 713 1.01 -60.48 -32.94
N GLY A 714 0.50 -60.05 -31.77
CA GLY A 714 0.18 -60.89 -30.61
C GLY A 714 -1.03 -61.82 -30.84
N VAL A 715 -1.98 -61.39 -31.72
CA VAL A 715 -3.19 -62.22 -32.07
C VAL A 715 -2.95 -63.21 -33.19
N TYR A 716 -1.89 -63.08 -34.02
CA TYR A 716 -1.54 -64.00 -35.09
C TYR A 716 -0.20 -64.70 -34.82
N GLY A 717 -0.09 -65.36 -33.65
CA GLY A 717 0.96 -66.34 -33.38
C GLY A 717 0.78 -67.56 -34.27
N ARG A 718 1.78 -67.82 -35.14
CA ARG A 718 1.96 -69.00 -35.98
C ARG A 718 1.08 -69.06 -37.23
N ARG A 719 1.50 -68.37 -38.28
CA ARG A 719 1.39 -68.94 -39.64
C ARG A 719 2.80 -69.10 -40.19
N ASN A 720 3.15 -70.42 -40.45
CA ASN A 720 4.33 -70.81 -41.19
C ASN A 720 4.30 -70.15 -42.56
N TYR A 721 5.24 -69.25 -42.86
CA TYR A 721 5.51 -68.88 -44.25
C TYR A 721 6.52 -69.84 -44.84
N PRO A 722 6.25 -70.42 -46.05
CA PRO A 722 7.22 -71.16 -46.80
C PRO A 722 8.29 -70.18 -47.34
N SER A 723 9.56 -70.62 -47.34
CA SER A 723 10.69 -69.90 -47.90
C SER A 723 10.44 -69.50 -49.36
N PRO A 724 10.70 -68.25 -49.82
CA PRO A 724 10.65 -67.97 -51.24
C PRO A 724 11.94 -68.49 -51.92
N SER A 725 11.73 -69.30 -52.97
CA SER A 725 12.72 -69.65 -53.95
C SER A 725 13.13 -68.43 -54.77
N ASN A 726 14.45 -68.34 -55.04
CA ASN A 726 15.04 -67.39 -55.96
C ASN A 726 14.33 -67.34 -57.31
N SER A 727 13.92 -66.17 -57.76
CA SER A 727 13.84 -65.89 -59.21
C SER A 727 14.10 -64.38 -59.39
N ASP A 728 15.11 -64.12 -60.21
CA ASP A 728 15.58 -62.85 -60.70
C ASP A 728 14.47 -62.03 -61.38
N GLY A 729 14.43 -60.78 -61.20
CA GLY A 729 13.54 -59.87 -61.93
C GLY A 729 13.76 -58.39 -61.53
N GLU A 730 14.47 -57.77 -62.38
CA GLU A 730 14.69 -56.31 -62.41
C GLU A 730 13.34 -55.51 -62.32
N SER A 731 13.28 -54.48 -61.58
CA SER A 731 12.72 -53.19 -62.07
C SER A 731 12.60 -52.10 -61.04
N GLU A 732 13.11 -50.98 -61.39
CA GLU A 732 12.71 -49.58 -61.20
C GLU A 732 12.62 -49.00 -59.81
N SER A 733 13.59 -48.16 -59.60
CA SER A 733 13.66 -47.11 -58.57
C SER A 733 12.49 -46.11 -58.69
N ALA A 734 11.66 -46.02 -57.65
CA ALA A 734 10.84 -44.84 -57.43
C ALA A 734 11.25 -44.21 -56.11
N SER A 735 11.97 -43.13 -56.20
CA SER A 735 12.29 -42.23 -55.11
C SER A 735 11.02 -41.54 -54.55
N PRO A 736 10.79 -41.47 -53.25
CA PRO A 736 9.72 -40.66 -52.71
C PRO A 736 10.13 -39.19 -52.69
N THR A 737 9.29 -38.37 -53.28
CA THR A 737 9.36 -36.90 -53.27
C THR A 737 9.28 -36.36 -51.83
N PRO A 738 10.03 -35.27 -51.57
CA PRO A 738 10.02 -34.66 -50.23
C PRO A 738 8.73 -33.90 -49.98
N TYR A 739 8.11 -34.17 -48.82
CA TYR A 739 6.98 -33.39 -48.30
C TYR A 739 7.37 -31.94 -48.08
N LYS A 740 6.66 -31.04 -48.78
CA LYS A 740 6.75 -29.59 -48.56
C LYS A 740 6.14 -29.26 -47.20
N ARG A 741 6.93 -28.59 -46.37
CA ARG A 741 6.52 -27.95 -45.13
C ARG A 741 5.45 -26.88 -45.46
N GLY A 742 4.21 -27.10 -45.05
CA GLY A 742 3.14 -26.08 -45.12
C GLY A 742 3.36 -25.06 -44.03
N GLU A 743 3.52 -23.84 -44.42
CA GLU A 743 3.46 -22.67 -43.54
C GLU A 743 2.01 -22.52 -43.02
N ALA A 744 1.80 -22.72 -41.74
CA ALA A 744 0.55 -22.39 -41.09
C ALA A 744 0.49 -20.86 -40.84
N LYS A 745 -0.29 -20.17 -41.66
CA LYS A 745 -0.70 -18.79 -41.38
C LYS A 745 -1.69 -18.81 -40.23
N TYR A 746 -1.33 -18.17 -39.14
CA TYR A 746 -2.29 -17.77 -38.11
C TYR A 746 -3.16 -16.64 -38.67
N SER A 747 -4.44 -16.92 -38.81
CA SER A 747 -5.48 -15.90 -39.02
C SER A 747 -6.14 -15.62 -37.66
N ASP A 748 -6.09 -14.38 -37.27
CA ASP A 748 -6.95 -13.82 -36.21
C ASP A 748 -8.42 -14.08 -36.56
N SER A 749 -9.15 -14.65 -35.64
CA SER A 749 -10.63 -14.62 -35.69
C SER A 749 -11.19 -14.56 -34.28
N ASP A 750 -11.70 -13.40 -33.98
CA ASP A 750 -12.96 -13.06 -33.31
C ASP A 750 -13.40 -13.82 -32.04
N SER A 751 -13.42 -13.00 -31.00
CA SER A 751 -14.24 -13.09 -29.80
C SER A 751 -15.69 -13.48 -30.09
N GLN A 752 -16.14 -14.58 -29.50
CA GLN A 752 -17.57 -14.81 -29.25
C GLN A 752 -17.82 -14.89 -27.76
N GLU A 753 -18.59 -13.92 -27.28
CA GLU A 753 -19.23 -13.91 -25.97
C GLU A 753 -20.26 -15.05 -25.92
N GLU A 754 -20.05 -16.02 -25.05
CA GLU A 754 -21.14 -16.90 -24.61
C GLU A 754 -21.84 -16.30 -23.40
N LYS A 755 -23.10 -15.89 -23.63
CA LYS A 755 -24.10 -15.57 -22.60
C LYS A 755 -24.48 -16.88 -21.90
N TYR A 756 -24.25 -16.95 -20.60
CA TYR A 756 -24.93 -17.93 -19.74
C TYR A 756 -26.25 -17.32 -19.25
N ASP A 757 -27.35 -17.96 -19.66
CA ASP A 757 -28.71 -17.78 -19.13
C ASP A 757 -28.78 -18.39 -17.73
N ASP A 758 -29.25 -17.55 -16.80
CA ASP A 758 -29.58 -17.91 -15.43
C ASP A 758 -31.05 -18.35 -15.37
N SER A 759 -31.31 -19.63 -15.23
CA SER A 759 -32.63 -20.13 -14.78
C SER A 759 -32.47 -21.49 -14.07
N GLY A 760 -32.74 -21.55 -12.79
CA GLY A 760 -32.90 -22.85 -12.13
C GLY A 760 -32.80 -22.84 -10.61
N GLU A 761 -33.89 -22.44 -9.98
CA GLU A 761 -34.54 -23.04 -8.80
C GLU A 761 -33.70 -23.63 -7.64
N GLY A 762 -34.01 -23.11 -6.48
CA GLY A 762 -33.56 -23.49 -5.18
C GLY A 762 -33.88 -24.91 -4.72
N LYS A 763 -33.14 -25.33 -3.75
CA LYS A 763 -33.58 -26.19 -2.61
C LYS A 763 -32.66 -25.94 -1.42
N GLY A 764 -33.30 -25.58 -0.29
CA GLY A 764 -32.61 -25.41 0.97
C GLY A 764 -32.17 -26.72 1.61
N TRP A 765 -31.25 -26.60 2.52
CA TRP A 765 -31.07 -27.47 3.68
C TRP A 765 -30.52 -26.63 4.85
N ASP A 766 -31.10 -26.81 5.99
CA ASP A 766 -30.98 -26.43 7.39
C ASP A 766 -29.82 -25.53 7.83
#